data_a955a1a2dda0731ac03c35f081c89919
#
_entry.id   a955a1a2dda0731ac03c35f081c89919
#
_cell.length_a   1.000
_cell.length_b   1.000
_cell.length_c   1.000
_cell.angle_alpha   90.00
_cell.angle_beta   90.00
_cell.angle_gamma   90.00
#
_symmetry.space_group_name_H-M   'P 1'
#
loop_
_entity.id
_entity.type
_entity.pdbx_description
1 polymer ?
#
loop_
_entity_poly.entity_id
_entity_poly.type
_entity_poly.pdbx_seq_one_letter_code
_entity_poly.pdbx_strand_id
1 'polypeptide(L)'
;MAGAFLQVLLDDLTFFIQGELGLVFGFEKEFKKLSSMFSMIQAVLEDAQEKQLKYKAIKNWLQKLNVAAYEVDDILDDCKTEAARFKQAVLRHYHPRTITFCYKVGKRMKEMMEKLDAIAEERRNFHLDERIIERQAARRQTGFVLTEPKVNGRDKEEDEIVKILINNASDSEEVPVLPILGMGGLGKTTLAQMVFNDQRVTEHFNLKIWVCVSDDFDEKRLIKAIVESIEGKSLGDMDLAPLQKKLQELLNGKRYFLVLDDVWNEDQEKWDNLRAVLKIGASGASILITTRLEKIGSIMGTLQLYQLSNLSQEDCWLLFKQRAFGHQTETSPKLMEIGKEIVKKCGGVPLAAKTLGGLLCLKREESEWEHVRDSEIWNLPQDENSVLPALRLSYHHLPLDLRQCFAYCAVFPKGTKIEKEYLIALWMAHSFLLSKGNMELEDVGNEVWNELYLRSFFQEIEVKSGKTYFKMHDLIHDLATSMFSASASSRSIRQINVKDDEDMMFIVTDYKDMMSIGFSEVVSSYSPSLFKRFVSLRVLNLSNSEFEQLSSSVGDLVNLRYFDLSGNKICSLPKRLCRLQNLQTLDLHNCQSLSCLPKQISKLGSLRNLVFDHCPLTAMPPRIGLLTCLKTLSYFLVGERKGYQLGELRNLNLRGAISITHLERVKNDMEAKEANLSAKANLHSLSMSWDGPH
;
A
#
# COMPACT_ATOMS: atom_id res chain seq x y z
N MET A 1 15.72 4.96 -3.97
CA MET A 1 14.70 4.51 -4.93
C MET A 1 15.23 4.32 -6.35
N ALA A 2 16.03 5.24 -6.88
CA ALA A 2 16.61 5.10 -8.21
C ALA A 2 17.32 3.73 -8.45
N GLY A 3 18.00 3.20 -7.46
CA GLY A 3 18.82 1.99 -7.62
C GLY A 3 18.06 0.72 -7.96
N ALA A 4 16.96 0.42 -7.26
CA ALA A 4 16.19 -0.80 -7.51
C ALA A 4 15.48 -0.73 -8.87
N PHE A 5 14.86 0.40 -9.17
CA PHE A 5 14.19 0.60 -10.46
C PHE A 5 15.19 0.55 -11.63
N LEU A 6 16.39 1.12 -11.45
CA LEU A 6 17.46 1.03 -12.44
C LEU A 6 17.93 -0.40 -12.66
N GLN A 7 17.97 -1.24 -11.62
CA GLN A 7 18.30 -2.66 -11.80
C GLN A 7 17.25 -3.37 -12.66
N VAL A 8 15.94 -3.19 -12.35
CA VAL A 8 14.85 -3.74 -13.18
C VAL A 8 14.97 -3.27 -14.63
N LEU A 9 15.25 -1.98 -14.81
CA LEU A 9 15.39 -1.37 -16.13
C LEU A 9 16.62 -1.95 -16.89
N LEU A 10 17.72 -2.18 -16.18
CA LEU A 10 18.92 -2.81 -16.75
C LEU A 10 18.67 -4.26 -17.15
N ASP A 11 17.91 -5.01 -16.35
CA ASP A 11 17.54 -6.39 -16.67
C ASP A 11 16.61 -6.41 -17.90
N ASP A 12 15.65 -5.51 -17.97
CA ASP A 12 14.78 -5.34 -19.15
C ASP A 12 15.57 -4.94 -20.39
N LEU A 13 16.50 -3.98 -20.29
CA LEU A 13 17.40 -3.60 -21.39
C LEU A 13 18.24 -4.79 -21.84
N THR A 14 18.78 -5.59 -20.92
CA THR A 14 19.55 -6.79 -21.21
C THR A 14 18.71 -7.82 -21.96
N PHE A 15 17.46 -8.02 -21.53
CA PHE A 15 16.50 -8.90 -22.21
C PHE A 15 16.24 -8.43 -23.67
N PHE A 16 16.10 -7.10 -23.88
CA PHE A 16 15.96 -6.54 -25.25
C PHE A 16 17.22 -6.68 -26.10
N ILE A 17 18.41 -6.55 -25.50
CA ILE A 17 19.70 -6.69 -26.21
C ILE A 17 19.96 -8.15 -26.61
N GLN A 18 19.62 -9.11 -25.74
CA GLN A 18 19.84 -10.54 -25.95
C GLN A 18 18.72 -11.21 -26.76
N GLY A 19 17.53 -10.63 -26.79
CA GLY A 19 16.35 -11.17 -27.43
C GLY A 19 16.24 -10.80 -28.93
N GLU A 20 15.40 -11.54 -29.67
CA GLU A 20 15.08 -11.26 -31.08
C GLU A 20 14.45 -9.88 -31.30
N LEU A 21 13.92 -9.24 -30.24
CA LEU A 21 13.20 -7.97 -30.32
C LEU A 21 14.12 -6.79 -30.66
N GLY A 22 15.35 -6.77 -30.13
CA GLY A 22 16.34 -5.74 -30.46
C GLY A 22 16.73 -5.78 -31.93
N LEU A 23 16.82 -6.97 -32.51
CA LEU A 23 17.11 -7.19 -33.93
C LEU A 23 15.95 -6.77 -34.83
N VAL A 24 14.70 -7.03 -34.41
CA VAL A 24 13.49 -6.70 -35.21
C VAL A 24 13.32 -5.18 -35.41
N PHE A 25 13.66 -4.36 -34.44
CA PHE A 25 13.52 -2.90 -34.53
C PHE A 25 14.79 -2.16 -34.89
N GLY A 26 15.97 -2.83 -34.87
CA GLY A 26 17.26 -2.22 -35.22
C GLY A 26 17.85 -1.28 -34.16
N PHE A 27 17.39 -1.32 -32.90
CA PHE A 27 17.82 -0.43 -31.80
C PHE A 27 18.85 -1.05 -30.85
N GLU A 28 19.52 -2.11 -31.25
CA GLU A 28 20.46 -2.83 -30.37
C GLU A 28 21.62 -1.94 -29.87
N LYS A 29 22.12 -1.04 -30.71
CA LYS A 29 23.23 -0.11 -30.35
C LYS A 29 22.76 0.91 -29.32
N GLU A 30 21.57 1.46 -29.50
CA GLU A 30 20.95 2.43 -28.62
C GLU A 30 20.66 1.81 -27.24
N PHE A 31 20.10 0.61 -27.20
CA PHE A 31 19.87 -0.11 -25.94
C PHE A 31 21.18 -0.45 -25.23
N LYS A 32 22.24 -0.89 -25.93
CA LYS A 32 23.56 -1.11 -25.33
C LYS A 32 24.14 0.16 -24.73
N LYS A 33 24.01 1.29 -25.42
CA LYS A 33 24.47 2.60 -24.91
C LYS A 33 23.71 3.02 -23.65
N LEU A 34 22.37 2.92 -23.65
CA LEU A 34 21.53 3.21 -22.49
C LEU A 34 21.90 2.31 -21.30
N SER A 35 22.06 1.00 -21.53
CA SER A 35 22.47 0.05 -20.50
C SER A 35 23.82 0.39 -19.89
N SER A 36 24.82 0.76 -20.70
CA SER A 36 26.13 1.20 -20.22
C SER A 36 26.05 2.49 -19.38
N MET A 37 25.25 3.46 -19.80
CA MET A 37 25.07 4.73 -19.07
C MET A 37 24.40 4.48 -17.71
N PHE A 38 23.35 3.67 -17.65
CA PHE A 38 22.69 3.34 -16.39
C PHE A 38 23.57 2.51 -15.47
N SER A 39 24.38 1.59 -16.00
CA SER A 39 25.34 0.82 -15.18
C SER A 39 26.39 1.72 -14.52
N MET A 40 26.91 2.71 -15.24
CA MET A 40 27.85 3.70 -14.67
C MET A 40 27.21 4.57 -13.59
N ILE A 41 25.94 4.90 -13.74
CA ILE A 41 25.20 5.67 -12.75
C ILE A 41 24.88 4.80 -11.53
N GLN A 42 24.53 3.54 -11.74
CA GLN A 42 24.22 2.59 -10.67
C GLN A 42 25.38 2.42 -9.67
N ALA A 43 26.60 2.41 -10.16
CA ALA A 43 27.80 2.28 -9.31
C ALA A 43 27.96 3.35 -8.22
N VAL A 44 27.27 4.48 -8.35
CA VAL A 44 27.36 5.61 -7.42
C VAL A 44 26.07 5.90 -6.67
N LEU A 45 25.02 5.13 -6.97
CA LEU A 45 23.70 5.38 -6.41
C LEU A 45 23.62 5.15 -4.90
N GLU A 46 24.35 4.18 -4.37
CA GLU A 46 24.35 3.92 -2.93
C GLU A 46 24.90 5.12 -2.15
N ASP A 47 26.04 5.66 -2.56
CA ASP A 47 26.65 6.86 -1.97
C ASP A 47 25.74 8.09 -2.12
N ALA A 48 25.15 8.26 -3.31
CA ALA A 48 24.20 9.35 -3.56
C ALA A 48 22.93 9.23 -2.70
N GLN A 49 22.44 8.02 -2.47
CA GLN A 49 21.27 7.78 -1.61
C GLN A 49 21.56 8.05 -0.12
N GLU A 50 22.76 7.82 0.34
CA GLU A 50 23.18 8.23 1.68
C GLU A 50 23.29 9.76 1.79
N LYS A 51 23.92 10.39 0.81
CA LYS A 51 24.18 11.84 0.80
C LYS A 51 22.94 12.68 0.50
N GLN A 52 21.88 12.15 -0.14
CA GLN A 52 20.63 12.90 -0.41
C GLN A 52 19.97 13.44 0.86
N LEU A 53 20.20 12.83 2.02
CA LEU A 53 19.69 13.29 3.31
C LEU A 53 20.35 14.59 3.77
N LYS A 54 21.60 14.81 3.36
CA LYS A 54 22.42 15.99 3.72
C LYS A 54 22.40 17.06 2.62
N TYR A 55 22.25 16.69 1.33
CA TYR A 55 22.46 17.58 0.20
C TYR A 55 21.28 17.61 -0.78
N LYS A 56 20.56 18.73 -0.81
CA LYS A 56 19.40 18.97 -1.69
C LYS A 56 19.71 18.80 -3.18
N ALA A 57 20.93 19.12 -3.60
CA ALA A 57 21.34 18.97 -5.00
C ALA A 57 21.44 17.51 -5.42
N ILE A 58 21.95 16.63 -4.54
CA ILE A 58 21.99 15.19 -4.79
C ILE A 58 20.56 14.63 -4.85
N LYS A 59 19.66 15.12 -3.99
CA LYS A 59 18.23 14.78 -4.05
C LYS A 59 17.62 15.16 -5.40
N ASN A 60 17.87 16.38 -5.89
CA ASN A 60 17.38 16.85 -7.19
C ASN A 60 17.97 16.05 -8.37
N TRP A 61 19.26 15.69 -8.28
CA TRP A 61 19.92 14.84 -9.27
C TRP A 61 19.30 13.45 -9.33
N LEU A 62 19.07 12.81 -8.19
CA LEU A 62 18.37 11.51 -8.11
C LEU A 62 16.94 11.58 -8.65
N GLN A 63 16.25 12.71 -8.47
CA GLN A 63 14.93 12.93 -9.06
C GLN A 63 15.00 12.98 -10.59
N LYS A 64 15.94 13.76 -11.18
CA LYS A 64 16.12 13.80 -12.64
C LYS A 64 16.43 12.42 -13.22
N LEU A 65 17.28 11.66 -12.53
CA LEU A 65 17.62 10.30 -12.92
C LEU A 65 16.41 9.37 -12.92
N ASN A 66 15.56 9.44 -11.87
CA ASN A 66 14.33 8.66 -11.81
C ASN A 66 13.40 8.99 -13.00
N VAL A 67 13.23 10.27 -13.32
CA VAL A 67 12.43 10.68 -14.47
C VAL A 67 12.95 10.05 -15.76
N ALA A 68 14.26 10.16 -16.01
CA ALA A 68 14.87 9.58 -17.19
C ALA A 68 14.72 8.06 -17.26
N ALA A 69 14.90 7.37 -16.13
CA ALA A 69 14.72 5.92 -16.05
C ALA A 69 13.28 5.50 -16.36
N TYR A 70 12.27 6.23 -15.86
CA TYR A 70 10.87 5.96 -16.18
C TYR A 70 10.52 6.23 -17.64
N GLU A 71 11.11 7.27 -18.27
CA GLU A 71 10.90 7.53 -19.69
C GLU A 71 11.49 6.42 -20.58
N VAL A 72 12.63 5.82 -20.17
CA VAL A 72 13.22 4.65 -20.86
C VAL A 72 12.33 3.41 -20.70
N ASP A 73 11.81 3.18 -19.52
CA ASP A 73 10.89 2.08 -19.23
C ASP A 73 9.60 2.18 -20.09
N ASP A 74 9.04 3.39 -20.25
CA ASP A 74 7.91 3.63 -21.18
C ASP A 74 8.28 3.32 -22.64
N ILE A 75 9.52 3.59 -23.07
CA ILE A 75 10.00 3.25 -24.41
C ILE A 75 10.09 1.72 -24.58
N LEU A 76 10.58 1.00 -23.57
CA LEU A 76 10.65 -0.46 -23.58
C LEU A 76 9.26 -1.10 -23.61
N ASP A 77 8.30 -0.57 -22.83
CA ASP A 77 6.91 -1.04 -22.86
C ASP A 77 6.24 -0.82 -24.23
N ASP A 78 6.49 0.32 -24.87
CA ASP A 78 6.02 0.59 -26.24
C ASP A 78 6.61 -0.45 -27.23
N CYS A 79 7.90 -0.77 -27.10
CA CYS A 79 8.57 -1.78 -27.93
C CYS A 79 8.01 -3.19 -27.67
N LYS A 80 7.78 -3.58 -26.40
CA LYS A 80 7.15 -4.87 -26.05
C LYS A 80 5.75 -5.00 -26.67
N THR A 81 4.96 -3.93 -26.53
CA THR A 81 3.59 -3.88 -27.05
C THR A 81 3.54 -4.03 -28.58
N GLU A 82 4.40 -3.31 -29.30
CA GLU A 82 4.43 -3.37 -30.74
C GLU A 82 4.98 -4.73 -31.25
N ALA A 83 5.99 -5.29 -30.56
CA ALA A 83 6.51 -6.64 -30.87
C ALA A 83 5.46 -7.74 -30.67
N ALA A 84 4.64 -7.67 -29.62
CA ALA A 84 3.54 -8.62 -29.41
C ALA A 84 2.51 -8.56 -30.55
N ARG A 85 2.25 -7.37 -31.10
CA ARG A 85 1.41 -7.19 -32.29
C ARG A 85 2.00 -7.82 -33.54
N PHE A 86 3.35 -7.80 -33.69
CA PHE A 86 4.04 -8.44 -34.84
C PHE A 86 4.01 -9.94 -34.78
N LYS A 87 4.20 -10.57 -33.61
CA LYS A 87 4.10 -12.02 -33.46
C LYS A 87 2.73 -12.59 -33.88
N GLN A 88 1.67 -11.77 -33.82
CA GLN A 88 0.33 -12.16 -34.27
C GLN A 88 0.09 -11.94 -35.78
N ALA A 89 0.92 -11.13 -36.45
CA ALA A 89 0.81 -10.82 -37.89
C ALA A 89 2.00 -11.39 -38.65
N VAL A 90 1.91 -12.64 -39.08
CA VAL A 90 2.90 -13.29 -39.93
C VAL A 90 3.16 -12.42 -41.16
N LEU A 91 4.43 -12.00 -41.38
CA LEU A 91 4.94 -11.26 -42.55
C LEU A 91 4.50 -9.77 -42.67
N ARG A 92 5.23 -8.80 -42.08
CA ARG A 92 5.24 -7.40 -42.59
C ARG A 92 6.38 -6.56 -41.98
N HIS A 93 7.62 -6.80 -42.42
CA HIS A 93 8.77 -5.95 -42.05
C HIS A 93 8.73 -4.53 -42.66
N TYR A 94 7.85 -4.25 -43.61
CA TYR A 94 7.77 -2.96 -44.35
C TYR A 94 6.39 -2.26 -44.26
N HIS A 95 5.69 -2.39 -43.14
CA HIS A 95 4.43 -1.66 -43.00
C HIS A 95 4.71 -0.18 -42.64
N PRO A 96 4.06 0.83 -43.26
CA PRO A 96 4.29 2.26 -42.98
C PRO A 96 4.18 2.64 -41.49
N ARG A 97 3.33 1.91 -40.73
CA ARG A 97 3.16 2.09 -39.27
C ARG A 97 4.43 1.71 -38.51
N THR A 98 5.13 0.67 -38.91
CA THR A 98 6.37 0.21 -38.28
C THR A 98 7.48 1.24 -38.46
N ILE A 99 7.61 1.78 -39.66
CA ILE A 99 8.60 2.83 -39.97
C ILE A 99 8.32 4.07 -39.11
N THR A 100 7.06 4.48 -39.00
CA THR A 100 6.67 5.63 -38.16
C THR A 100 6.92 5.35 -36.68
N PHE A 101 6.68 4.13 -36.21
CA PHE A 101 6.97 3.70 -34.84
C PHE A 101 8.47 3.73 -34.57
N CYS A 102 9.29 3.09 -35.41
CA CYS A 102 10.75 3.08 -35.27
C CYS A 102 11.33 4.50 -35.28
N TYR A 103 10.84 5.38 -36.16
CA TYR A 103 11.26 6.79 -36.17
C TYR A 103 10.96 7.50 -34.85
N LYS A 104 9.75 7.35 -34.32
CA LYS A 104 9.33 7.96 -33.04
C LYS A 104 10.15 7.43 -31.87
N VAL A 105 10.34 6.12 -31.78
CA VAL A 105 11.13 5.48 -30.73
C VAL A 105 12.59 5.91 -30.82
N GLY A 106 13.19 5.87 -32.01
CA GLY A 106 14.58 6.30 -32.22
C GLY A 106 14.82 7.75 -31.83
N LYS A 107 13.85 8.65 -32.13
CA LYS A 107 13.91 10.05 -31.69
C LYS A 107 13.86 10.17 -30.16
N ARG A 108 12.92 9.49 -29.49
CA ARG A 108 12.81 9.48 -28.02
C ARG A 108 14.08 8.91 -27.37
N MET A 109 14.65 7.84 -27.92
CA MET A 109 15.90 7.25 -27.41
C MET A 109 17.07 8.22 -27.51
N LYS A 110 17.18 8.97 -28.62
CA LYS A 110 18.22 9.99 -28.78
C LYS A 110 18.05 11.11 -27.76
N GLU A 111 16.84 11.66 -27.60
CA GLU A 111 16.53 12.68 -26.59
C GLU A 111 16.87 12.18 -25.17
N MET A 112 16.65 10.88 -24.92
CA MET A 112 16.93 10.26 -23.63
C MET A 112 18.43 10.12 -23.36
N MET A 113 19.22 9.73 -24.37
CA MET A 113 20.68 9.70 -24.27
C MET A 113 21.27 11.08 -23.96
N GLU A 114 20.77 12.13 -24.61
CA GLU A 114 21.19 13.53 -24.35
C GLU A 114 20.84 13.93 -22.90
N LYS A 115 19.67 13.58 -22.38
CA LYS A 115 19.28 13.83 -20.98
C LYS A 115 20.18 13.08 -19.98
N LEU A 116 20.48 11.81 -20.25
CA LEU A 116 21.33 11.00 -19.38
C LEU A 116 22.79 11.48 -19.40
N ASP A 117 23.31 11.90 -20.54
CA ASP A 117 24.63 12.52 -20.65
C ASP A 117 24.70 13.79 -19.78
N ALA A 118 23.66 14.66 -19.83
CA ALA A 118 23.58 15.86 -18.97
C ALA A 118 23.51 15.50 -17.47
N ILE A 119 22.75 14.47 -17.09
CA ILE A 119 22.66 13.97 -15.71
C ILE A 119 24.02 13.42 -15.25
N ALA A 120 24.74 12.72 -16.10
CA ALA A 120 26.07 12.20 -15.81
C ALA A 120 27.12 13.31 -15.66
N GLU A 121 26.95 14.41 -16.39
CA GLU A 121 27.84 15.58 -16.32
C GLU A 121 27.59 16.42 -15.06
N GLU A 122 26.32 16.66 -14.69
CA GLU A 122 25.94 17.32 -13.42
C GLU A 122 26.57 16.64 -12.19
N ARG A 123 26.78 15.34 -12.22
CA ARG A 123 27.45 14.58 -11.15
C ARG A 123 28.84 15.13 -10.82
N ARG A 124 29.56 15.69 -11.79
CA ARG A 124 30.94 16.17 -11.61
C ARG A 124 31.03 17.45 -10.77
N ASN A 125 29.91 18.15 -10.55
CA ASN A 125 29.86 19.51 -9.99
C ASN A 125 29.36 19.59 -8.54
N PHE A 126 29.32 18.50 -7.76
CA PHE A 126 28.68 18.50 -6.44
C PHE A 126 29.52 19.11 -5.31
N HIS A 127 29.28 20.42 -5.05
CA HIS A 127 29.59 21.12 -3.81
C HIS A 127 28.45 22.10 -3.51
N LEU A 128 27.52 21.84 -2.54
CA LEU A 128 26.30 22.66 -2.33
C LEU A 128 25.72 22.67 -0.90
N ASP A 129 24.95 23.76 -0.54
CA ASP A 129 24.31 24.08 0.75
C ASP A 129 22.76 24.05 0.72
N GLU A 130 22.06 23.93 1.90
CA GLU A 130 20.64 23.50 2.09
C GLU A 130 19.58 24.56 2.45
N ARG A 131 18.26 24.26 2.24
CA ARG A 131 17.05 24.76 2.97
C ARG A 131 15.79 23.90 2.81
N ILE A 132 14.83 23.95 3.82
CA ILE A 132 13.70 23.04 4.14
C ILE A 132 12.31 23.53 3.69
N ILE A 133 11.29 22.67 3.50
CA ILE A 133 9.87 22.96 3.16
C ILE A 133 8.88 21.98 3.85
N GLU A 134 7.73 22.49 4.37
CA GLU A 134 6.65 21.84 5.17
C GLU A 134 5.53 21.15 4.36
N ARG A 135 4.70 20.29 5.01
CA ARG A 135 3.66 19.45 4.41
C ARG A 135 2.36 19.31 5.22
N GLN A 136 1.25 18.95 4.56
CA GLN A 136 -0.09 18.66 5.09
C GLN A 136 -0.37 17.14 5.18
N ALA A 137 -1.31 16.73 6.07
CA ALA A 137 -1.48 15.38 6.61
C ALA A 137 -2.77 14.65 6.15
N ALA A 138 -2.83 13.33 6.30
CA ALA A 138 -3.91 12.41 5.87
C ALA A 138 -4.49 11.58 7.04
N ARG A 139 -5.71 11.04 6.88
CA ARG A 139 -6.60 10.41 7.88
C ARG A 139 -6.08 9.09 8.48
N ARG A 140 -6.33 8.83 9.77
CA ARG A 140 -5.91 7.65 10.54
C ARG A 140 -7.08 6.79 11.03
N GLN A 141 -6.86 5.48 11.25
CA GLN A 141 -7.79 4.60 11.95
C GLN A 141 -7.03 3.67 12.91
N THR A 142 -7.28 3.81 14.22
CA THR A 142 -6.81 2.89 15.26
C THR A 142 -7.99 2.19 15.91
N GLY A 143 -7.76 1.03 16.56
CA GLY A 143 -8.79 0.25 17.24
C GLY A 143 -8.31 -0.24 18.60
N PHE A 144 -9.23 -0.79 19.41
CA PHE A 144 -9.00 -1.23 20.79
C PHE A 144 -8.35 -2.61 20.93
N VAL A 145 -8.12 -3.33 19.83
CA VAL A 145 -7.56 -4.69 19.86
C VAL A 145 -6.05 -4.65 20.08
N LEU A 146 -5.57 -5.31 21.14
CA LEU A 146 -4.14 -5.53 21.36
C LEU A 146 -3.62 -6.57 20.38
N THR A 147 -2.63 -6.20 19.59
CA THR A 147 -2.01 -7.08 18.59
C THR A 147 -0.85 -7.90 19.16
N GLU A 148 -0.34 -7.53 20.32
CA GLU A 148 0.74 -8.25 21.00
C GLU A 148 0.19 -9.04 22.17
N PRO A 149 0.58 -10.33 22.31
CA PRO A 149 0.08 -11.18 23.37
C PRO A 149 0.54 -10.76 24.78
N LYS A 150 1.62 -9.99 24.86
CA LYS A 150 2.16 -9.38 26.09
C LYS A 150 2.83 -8.05 25.78
N VAL A 151 2.38 -7.00 26.46
CA VAL A 151 3.04 -5.69 26.46
C VAL A 151 3.99 -5.64 27.66
N ASN A 152 5.24 -5.24 27.45
CA ASN A 152 6.24 -5.17 28.51
C ASN A 152 6.42 -3.73 29.02
N GLY A 153 6.53 -3.57 30.34
CA GLY A 153 6.95 -2.33 31.00
C GLY A 153 5.92 -1.22 31.03
N ARG A 154 4.61 -1.53 30.98
CA ARG A 154 3.50 -0.55 31.06
C ARG A 154 2.48 -0.87 32.15
N ASP A 155 2.71 -1.92 32.93
CA ASP A 155 1.75 -2.36 33.96
C ASP A 155 1.52 -1.31 35.05
N LYS A 156 2.54 -0.48 35.40
CA LYS A 156 2.42 0.58 36.39
C LYS A 156 1.60 1.76 35.87
N GLU A 157 1.90 2.20 34.66
CA GLU A 157 1.17 3.31 34.01
C GLU A 157 -0.27 2.93 33.74
N GLU A 158 -0.55 1.68 33.34
CA GLU A 158 -1.90 1.14 33.22
C GLU A 158 -2.65 1.22 34.54
N ASP A 159 -2.07 0.70 35.62
CA ASP A 159 -2.70 0.69 36.95
C ASP A 159 -2.95 2.10 37.48
N GLU A 160 -2.04 3.04 37.27
CA GLU A 160 -2.20 4.45 37.64
C GLU A 160 -3.35 5.10 36.88
N ILE A 161 -3.41 4.93 35.54
CA ILE A 161 -4.44 5.51 34.68
C ILE A 161 -5.83 4.91 35.02
N VAL A 162 -5.91 3.60 35.20
CA VAL A 162 -7.15 2.93 35.60
C VAL A 162 -7.67 3.47 36.95
N LYS A 163 -6.79 3.66 37.94
CA LYS A 163 -7.17 4.26 39.23
C LYS A 163 -7.65 5.71 39.06
N ILE A 164 -6.97 6.52 38.24
CA ILE A 164 -7.39 7.89 37.94
C ILE A 164 -8.80 7.93 37.34
N LEU A 165 -9.06 7.09 36.32
CA LEU A 165 -10.34 7.03 35.62
C LEU A 165 -11.50 6.58 36.52
N ILE A 166 -11.26 5.60 37.40
CA ILE A 166 -12.31 5.07 38.31
C ILE A 166 -12.59 6.04 39.48
N ASN A 167 -11.52 6.62 40.07
CA ASN A 167 -11.68 7.44 41.28
C ASN A 167 -12.21 8.87 41.00
N ASN A 168 -11.87 9.46 39.85
CA ASN A 168 -12.32 10.81 39.51
C ASN A 168 -13.72 10.87 38.88
N ALA A 169 -14.36 9.73 38.73
CA ALA A 169 -15.67 9.60 38.09
C ALA A 169 -16.86 10.05 39.00
N SER A 170 -16.65 10.45 40.28
CA SER A 170 -17.74 10.45 41.24
C SER A 170 -18.40 11.81 41.57
N ASP A 171 -17.75 12.97 41.32
CA ASP A 171 -18.27 14.22 41.94
C ASP A 171 -18.27 15.51 41.06
N SER A 172 -18.01 15.44 39.75
CA SER A 172 -18.01 16.67 38.93
C SER A 172 -19.22 16.78 38.00
N GLU A 173 -19.75 18.00 37.82
CA GLU A 173 -20.78 18.33 36.81
C GLU A 173 -20.24 18.17 35.36
N GLU A 174 -18.94 17.99 35.21
CA GLU A 174 -18.27 17.81 33.90
C GLU A 174 -17.64 16.43 33.78
N VAL A 175 -17.73 15.83 32.57
CA VAL A 175 -17.07 14.57 32.26
C VAL A 175 -15.55 14.76 32.30
N PRO A 176 -14.84 14.04 33.20
CA PRO A 176 -13.40 14.16 33.30
C PRO A 176 -12.70 13.66 32.04
N VAL A 177 -11.74 14.45 31.55
CA VAL A 177 -10.90 14.17 30.37
C VAL A 177 -9.46 14.03 30.82
N LEU A 178 -8.88 12.83 30.64
CA LEU A 178 -7.49 12.54 30.96
C LEU A 178 -6.63 12.52 29.66
N PRO A 179 -5.73 13.50 29.46
CA PRO A 179 -4.83 13.46 28.32
C PRO A 179 -3.56 12.67 28.61
N ILE A 180 -3.20 11.75 27.72
CA ILE A 180 -1.90 11.06 27.66
C ILE A 180 -1.03 11.75 26.63
N LEU A 181 0.05 12.37 27.06
CA LEU A 181 1.04 13.05 26.21
C LEU A 181 2.29 12.19 26.03
N GLY A 182 2.89 12.23 24.86
CA GLY A 182 4.21 11.65 24.59
C GLY A 182 4.56 11.63 23.10
N MET A 183 5.84 11.50 22.79
CA MET A 183 6.33 11.47 21.40
C MET A 183 5.77 10.28 20.62
N GLY A 184 5.87 10.33 19.27
CA GLY A 184 5.49 9.23 18.38
C GLY A 184 6.29 7.95 18.68
N GLY A 185 5.61 6.79 18.59
CA GLY A 185 6.26 5.49 18.82
C GLY A 185 6.51 5.12 20.29
N LEU A 186 6.08 5.96 21.25
CA LEU A 186 6.25 5.72 22.69
C LEU A 186 5.25 4.70 23.27
N GLY A 187 4.20 4.38 22.52
CA GLY A 187 3.21 3.38 22.91
C GLY A 187 1.97 3.94 23.60
N LYS A 188 1.60 5.21 23.35
CA LYS A 188 0.36 5.83 23.89
C LYS A 188 -0.90 5.05 23.53
N THR A 189 -1.08 4.75 22.25
CA THR A 189 -2.21 3.94 21.75
C THR A 189 -2.21 2.55 22.40
N THR A 190 -1.04 1.90 22.53
CA THR A 190 -0.93 0.60 23.20
C THR A 190 -1.36 0.68 24.66
N LEU A 191 -0.93 1.72 25.40
CA LEU A 191 -1.34 1.94 26.79
C LEU A 191 -2.84 2.21 26.89
N ALA A 192 -3.40 3.04 26.01
CA ALA A 192 -4.85 3.27 25.94
C ALA A 192 -5.62 1.96 25.65
N GLN A 193 -5.08 1.08 24.79
CA GLN A 193 -5.67 -0.26 24.53
C GLN A 193 -5.62 -1.16 25.77
N MET A 194 -4.51 -1.16 26.53
CA MET A 194 -4.41 -1.90 27.78
C MET A 194 -5.49 -1.42 28.77
N VAL A 195 -5.55 -0.13 29.03
CA VAL A 195 -6.56 0.50 29.90
C VAL A 195 -7.98 0.17 29.41
N PHE A 196 -8.25 0.27 28.11
CA PHE A 196 -9.57 -0.01 27.54
C PHE A 196 -10.00 -1.48 27.76
N ASN A 197 -9.04 -2.42 27.73
CA ASN A 197 -9.32 -3.84 27.93
C ASN A 197 -9.17 -4.33 29.38
N ASP A 198 -8.76 -3.46 30.31
CA ASP A 198 -8.66 -3.79 31.73
C ASP A 198 -10.02 -4.23 32.29
N GLN A 199 -10.01 -5.29 33.10
CA GLN A 199 -11.23 -5.85 33.69
C GLN A 199 -11.94 -4.85 34.61
N ARG A 200 -11.21 -4.07 35.39
CA ARG A 200 -11.75 -3.04 36.31
C ARG A 200 -12.49 -1.96 35.54
N VAL A 201 -11.95 -1.54 34.36
CA VAL A 201 -12.59 -0.58 33.46
C VAL A 201 -13.86 -1.19 32.86
N THR A 202 -13.81 -2.47 32.48
CA THR A 202 -14.96 -3.19 31.91
C THR A 202 -16.09 -3.36 32.94
N GLU A 203 -15.77 -3.57 34.20
CA GLU A 203 -16.76 -3.71 35.28
C GLU A 203 -17.32 -2.36 35.76
N HIS A 204 -16.52 -1.28 35.65
CA HIS A 204 -16.92 0.06 36.12
C HIS A 204 -17.82 0.79 35.13
N PHE A 205 -17.52 0.75 33.83
CA PHE A 205 -18.23 1.50 32.78
C PHE A 205 -19.28 0.64 32.07
N ASN A 206 -20.50 1.18 31.92
CA ASN A 206 -21.60 0.50 31.25
C ASN A 206 -21.38 0.43 29.71
N LEU A 207 -20.59 1.35 29.18
CA LEU A 207 -20.37 1.52 27.75
C LEU A 207 -18.91 1.89 27.51
N LYS A 208 -18.25 1.21 26.60
CA LYS A 208 -16.87 1.50 26.18
C LYS A 208 -16.85 1.83 24.71
N ILE A 209 -16.23 2.95 24.35
CA ILE A 209 -16.25 3.53 23.01
C ILE A 209 -14.82 3.85 22.61
N TRP A 210 -14.42 3.46 21.41
CA TRP A 210 -13.11 3.78 20.85
C TRP A 210 -13.26 4.52 19.52
N VAL A 211 -12.67 5.71 19.42
CA VAL A 211 -12.66 6.52 18.21
C VAL A 211 -11.24 7.03 17.92
N CYS A 212 -10.76 6.80 16.71
CA CYS A 212 -9.55 7.43 16.21
C CYS A 212 -9.90 8.80 15.61
N VAL A 213 -9.28 9.86 16.13
CA VAL A 213 -9.60 11.23 15.73
C VAL A 213 -8.83 11.65 14.49
N SER A 214 -7.50 11.43 14.45
CA SER A 214 -6.57 11.87 13.40
C SER A 214 -6.57 13.39 13.14
N ASP A 215 -5.92 13.82 12.06
CA ASP A 215 -5.75 15.25 11.73
C ASP A 215 -7.05 15.98 11.38
N ASP A 216 -8.08 15.26 10.92
CA ASP A 216 -9.37 15.81 10.53
C ASP A 216 -10.38 15.72 11.68
N PHE A 217 -10.44 16.77 12.49
CA PHE A 217 -11.41 16.92 13.56
C PHE A 217 -12.72 17.51 13.01
N ASP A 218 -13.56 16.66 12.43
CA ASP A 218 -14.92 17.00 12.01
C ASP A 218 -15.93 16.50 13.03
N GLU A 219 -16.76 17.41 13.57
CA GLU A 219 -17.74 17.12 14.63
C GLU A 219 -18.76 16.07 14.18
N LYS A 220 -19.35 16.24 12.98
CA LYS A 220 -20.36 15.31 12.43
C LYS A 220 -19.77 13.91 12.30
N ARG A 221 -18.55 13.80 11.80
CA ARG A 221 -17.83 12.54 11.65
C ARG A 221 -17.54 11.86 12.99
N LEU A 222 -17.07 12.62 13.96
CA LEU A 222 -16.76 12.08 15.29
C LEU A 222 -18.00 11.58 16.01
N ILE A 223 -19.09 12.36 15.99
CA ILE A 223 -20.38 11.95 16.57
C ILE A 223 -20.90 10.70 15.87
N LYS A 224 -20.84 10.64 14.52
CA LYS A 224 -21.23 9.46 13.75
C LYS A 224 -20.39 8.24 14.16
N ALA A 225 -19.06 8.37 14.26
CA ALA A 225 -18.17 7.27 14.66
C ALA A 225 -18.46 6.78 16.09
N ILE A 226 -18.77 7.67 17.01
CA ILE A 226 -19.18 7.31 18.38
C ILE A 226 -20.48 6.51 18.34
N VAL A 227 -21.52 6.97 17.62
CA VAL A 227 -22.81 6.29 17.51
C VAL A 227 -22.65 4.91 16.87
N GLU A 228 -21.89 4.82 15.77
CA GLU A 228 -21.62 3.55 15.09
C GLU A 228 -20.85 2.56 15.97
N SER A 229 -19.91 3.06 16.79
CA SER A 229 -19.19 2.23 17.77
C SER A 229 -20.11 1.65 18.82
N ILE A 230 -21.16 2.39 19.23
CA ILE A 230 -22.15 1.94 20.23
C ILE A 230 -23.14 0.93 19.64
N GLU A 231 -23.66 1.21 18.45
CA GLU A 231 -24.69 0.39 17.79
C GLU A 231 -24.14 -0.83 17.06
N GLY A 232 -22.85 -0.82 16.72
CA GLY A 232 -22.22 -1.88 15.93
C GLY A 232 -22.70 -1.95 14.47
N LYS A 233 -23.32 -0.87 13.97
CA LYS A 233 -23.86 -0.77 12.61
C LYS A 233 -23.43 0.54 11.97
N SER A 234 -23.11 0.49 10.67
CA SER A 234 -22.86 1.69 9.89
C SER A 234 -24.15 2.49 9.70
N LEU A 235 -24.03 3.80 9.91
CA LEU A 235 -25.13 4.75 9.68
C LEU A 235 -24.98 5.35 8.29
N GLY A 236 -26.10 5.48 7.57
CA GLY A 236 -26.17 6.26 6.35
C GLY A 236 -25.80 7.73 6.59
N ASP A 237 -25.92 8.56 5.56
CA ASP A 237 -25.72 10.00 5.70
C ASP A 237 -26.88 10.59 6.53
N MET A 238 -26.55 11.19 7.66
CA MET A 238 -27.48 11.84 8.58
C MET A 238 -26.96 13.24 8.90
N ASP A 239 -27.85 14.22 9.02
CA ASP A 239 -27.47 15.56 9.44
C ASP A 239 -27.00 15.62 10.89
N LEU A 240 -26.24 16.67 11.24
CA LEU A 240 -25.59 16.82 12.55
C LEU A 240 -26.60 16.77 13.71
N ALA A 241 -27.72 17.52 13.64
CA ALA A 241 -28.68 17.60 14.73
C ALA A 241 -29.37 16.25 15.07
N PRO A 242 -29.81 15.42 14.09
CA PRO A 242 -30.28 14.05 14.36
C PRO A 242 -29.21 13.16 14.97
N LEU A 243 -27.94 13.27 14.53
CA LEU A 243 -26.82 12.52 15.10
C LEU A 243 -26.53 12.90 16.54
N GLN A 244 -26.50 14.21 16.85
CA GLN A 244 -26.34 14.73 18.23
C GLN A 244 -27.44 14.21 19.14
N LYS A 245 -28.72 14.30 18.71
CA LYS A 245 -29.86 13.77 19.47
C LYS A 245 -29.73 12.27 19.73
N LYS A 246 -29.38 11.50 18.71
CA LYS A 246 -29.19 10.06 18.84
C LYS A 246 -28.06 9.70 19.79
N LEU A 247 -26.93 10.42 19.74
CA LEU A 247 -25.83 10.24 20.67
C LEU A 247 -26.27 10.53 22.11
N GLN A 248 -27.00 11.61 22.32
CA GLN A 248 -27.54 11.98 23.62
C GLN A 248 -28.45 10.89 24.21
N GLU A 249 -29.35 10.33 23.40
CA GLU A 249 -30.23 9.21 23.79
C GLU A 249 -29.41 7.95 24.16
N LEU A 250 -28.34 7.66 23.47
CA LEU A 250 -27.48 6.50 23.72
C LEU A 250 -26.62 6.64 24.99
N LEU A 251 -26.16 7.85 25.29
CA LEU A 251 -25.32 8.16 26.47
C LEU A 251 -26.11 8.44 27.72
N ASN A 252 -27.39 8.82 27.61
CA ASN A 252 -28.22 9.26 28.74
C ASN A 252 -28.29 8.20 29.84
N GLY A 253 -27.94 8.58 31.04
CA GLY A 253 -27.95 7.75 32.23
C GLY A 253 -26.91 6.62 32.25
N LYS A 254 -25.97 6.59 31.30
CA LYS A 254 -24.90 5.57 31.23
C LYS A 254 -23.55 6.14 31.66
N ARG A 255 -22.82 5.38 32.48
CA ARG A 255 -21.39 5.60 32.70
C ARG A 255 -20.63 5.10 31.50
N TYR A 256 -20.13 6.00 30.67
CA TYR A 256 -19.37 5.61 29.47
C TYR A 256 -17.87 5.91 29.65
N PHE A 257 -17.05 5.10 29.00
CA PHE A 257 -15.63 5.33 28.80
C PHE A 257 -15.34 5.55 27.32
N LEU A 258 -14.93 6.77 26.97
CA LEU A 258 -14.61 7.15 25.60
C LEU A 258 -13.10 7.33 25.44
N VAL A 259 -12.50 6.60 24.49
CA VAL A 259 -11.11 6.84 24.08
C VAL A 259 -11.11 7.59 22.76
N LEU A 260 -10.47 8.77 22.75
CA LEU A 260 -10.16 9.56 21.57
C LEU A 260 -8.66 9.41 21.29
N ASP A 261 -8.32 8.51 20.37
CA ASP A 261 -6.93 8.21 20.09
C ASP A 261 -6.36 9.11 19.00
N ASP A 262 -5.11 9.57 19.21
CA ASP A 262 -4.27 10.34 18.31
C ASP A 262 -4.89 11.66 17.85
N VAL A 263 -5.16 12.54 18.84
CA VAL A 263 -5.75 13.87 18.62
C VAL A 263 -4.69 14.89 18.22
N TRP A 264 -4.96 15.66 17.14
CA TRP A 264 -4.05 16.65 16.57
C TRP A 264 -4.65 18.07 16.47
N ASN A 265 -5.97 18.19 16.57
CA ASN A 265 -6.66 19.46 16.35
C ASN A 265 -6.51 20.40 17.54
N GLU A 266 -6.01 21.61 17.30
CA GLU A 266 -5.82 22.67 18.30
C GLU A 266 -7.00 23.66 18.39
N ASP A 267 -8.10 23.42 17.67
CA ASP A 267 -9.28 24.27 17.61
C ASP A 267 -10.17 24.04 18.83
N GLN A 268 -10.17 24.98 19.74
CA GLN A 268 -10.93 24.93 20.99
C GLN A 268 -12.45 24.94 20.75
N GLU A 269 -12.94 25.71 19.78
CA GLU A 269 -14.39 25.83 19.49
C GLU A 269 -14.96 24.47 19.05
N LYS A 270 -14.26 23.73 18.17
CA LYS A 270 -14.67 22.40 17.75
C LYS A 270 -14.70 21.40 18.90
N TRP A 271 -13.76 21.53 19.84
CA TRP A 271 -13.75 20.70 21.03
C TRP A 271 -14.89 21.00 21.96
N ASP A 272 -15.18 22.31 22.23
CA ASP A 272 -16.27 22.75 23.10
C ASP A 272 -17.64 22.29 22.55
N ASN A 273 -17.83 22.31 21.23
CA ASN A 273 -19.03 21.78 20.57
C ASN A 273 -19.22 20.30 20.83
N LEU A 274 -18.18 19.49 20.59
CA LEU A 274 -18.23 18.05 20.86
C LEU A 274 -18.46 17.75 22.34
N ARG A 275 -17.78 18.49 23.25
CA ARG A 275 -17.90 18.36 24.70
C ARG A 275 -19.32 18.63 25.17
N ALA A 276 -20.00 19.63 24.60
CA ALA A 276 -21.37 19.96 24.95
C ALA A 276 -22.34 18.78 24.70
N VAL A 277 -22.12 18.01 23.65
CA VAL A 277 -22.93 16.81 23.33
C VAL A 277 -22.60 15.65 24.27
N LEU A 278 -21.33 15.51 24.69
CA LEU A 278 -20.86 14.41 25.55
C LEU A 278 -21.23 14.57 27.02
N LYS A 279 -21.60 15.80 27.48
CA LYS A 279 -21.96 16.08 28.89
C LYS A 279 -23.16 15.30 29.45
N ILE A 280 -23.96 14.65 28.63
CA ILE A 280 -25.24 14.01 29.00
C ILE A 280 -25.10 12.64 29.67
N GLY A 281 -23.87 12.11 29.79
CA GLY A 281 -23.62 10.87 30.52
C GLY A 281 -24.00 10.91 32.00
N ALA A 282 -24.15 9.74 32.61
CA ALA A 282 -24.29 9.63 34.04
C ALA A 282 -23.02 10.08 34.77
N SER A 283 -23.15 10.50 36.03
CA SER A 283 -22.01 10.67 36.94
C SER A 283 -21.13 9.41 36.87
N GLY A 284 -19.82 9.60 36.66
CA GLY A 284 -18.88 8.50 36.50
C GLY A 284 -18.49 8.19 35.06
N ALA A 285 -18.93 8.93 34.04
CA ALA A 285 -18.38 8.88 32.69
C ALA A 285 -16.95 9.43 32.66
N SER A 286 -16.10 8.97 31.76
CA SER A 286 -14.69 9.44 31.61
C SER A 286 -14.23 9.39 30.15
N ILE A 287 -13.37 10.35 29.80
CA ILE A 287 -12.75 10.42 28.46
C ILE A 287 -11.23 10.30 28.62
N LEU A 288 -10.61 9.46 27.80
CA LEU A 288 -9.17 9.33 27.66
C LEU A 288 -8.76 9.83 26.28
N ILE A 289 -7.81 10.74 26.23
CA ILE A 289 -7.27 11.20 24.94
C ILE A 289 -5.80 10.87 24.83
N THR A 290 -5.32 10.54 23.64
CA THR A 290 -3.88 10.44 23.37
C THR A 290 -3.47 11.52 22.37
N THR A 291 -2.34 12.18 22.65
CA THR A 291 -1.82 13.25 21.79
C THR A 291 -0.29 13.33 21.84
N ARG A 292 0.31 13.98 20.86
CA ARG A 292 1.74 14.34 20.83
C ARG A 292 1.97 15.81 21.23
N LEU A 293 0.92 16.62 21.26
CA LEU A 293 0.99 18.06 21.48
C LEU A 293 0.49 18.43 22.87
N GLU A 294 1.35 19.06 23.67
CA GLU A 294 1.02 19.52 25.02
C GLU A 294 -0.15 20.53 25.02
N LYS A 295 -0.20 21.38 24.00
CA LYS A 295 -1.28 22.35 23.81
C LYS A 295 -2.67 21.70 23.75
N ILE A 296 -2.80 20.54 23.07
CA ILE A 296 -4.05 19.79 23.00
C ILE A 296 -4.42 19.25 24.37
N GLY A 297 -3.45 18.71 25.11
CA GLY A 297 -3.66 18.26 26.48
C GLY A 297 -4.20 19.37 27.37
N SER A 298 -3.72 20.61 27.18
CA SER A 298 -4.17 21.79 27.93
C SER A 298 -5.55 22.28 27.49
N ILE A 299 -5.90 22.18 26.20
CA ILE A 299 -7.22 22.61 25.68
C ILE A 299 -8.32 21.61 26.07
N MET A 300 -8.07 20.33 25.91
CA MET A 300 -9.08 19.28 26.05
C MET A 300 -9.14 18.68 27.45
N GLY A 301 -8.03 18.67 28.21
CA GLY A 301 -7.90 18.02 29.49
C GLY A 301 -8.65 18.79 30.63
N THR A 302 -9.38 18.03 31.44
CA THR A 302 -9.91 18.54 32.72
C THR A 302 -9.14 17.97 33.91
N LEU A 303 -8.48 16.84 33.72
CA LEU A 303 -7.56 16.23 34.67
C LEU A 303 -6.11 16.61 34.33
N GLN A 304 -5.21 16.42 35.30
CA GLN A 304 -3.81 16.66 35.11
C GLN A 304 -3.28 15.78 33.94
N LEU A 305 -2.53 16.41 33.06
CA LEU A 305 -1.91 15.76 31.89
C LEU A 305 -0.98 14.63 32.34
N TYR A 306 -1.17 13.42 31.80
CA TYR A 306 -0.33 12.27 32.06
C TYR A 306 0.80 12.21 31.04
N GLN A 307 2.01 12.59 31.47
CA GLN A 307 3.20 12.53 30.64
C GLN A 307 3.73 11.09 30.59
N LEU A 308 3.60 10.43 29.43
CA LEU A 308 4.12 9.06 29.25
C LEU A 308 5.63 9.07 29.20
N SER A 309 6.27 8.33 30.11
CA SER A 309 7.72 8.18 30.17
C SER A 309 8.27 7.20 29.12
N ASN A 310 9.55 7.33 28.80
CA ASN A 310 10.26 6.32 28.01
C ASN A 310 10.27 4.97 28.74
N LEU A 311 10.31 3.87 28.00
CA LEU A 311 10.49 2.55 28.60
C LEU A 311 11.85 2.44 29.32
N SER A 312 11.92 1.61 30.36
CA SER A 312 13.18 1.24 30.97
C SER A 312 14.12 0.57 29.96
N GLN A 313 15.42 0.60 30.24
CA GLN A 313 16.39 -0.10 29.37
C GLN A 313 16.14 -1.61 29.35
N GLU A 314 15.71 -2.16 30.48
CA GLU A 314 15.39 -3.57 30.64
C GLU A 314 14.17 -3.95 29.78
N ASP A 315 13.10 -3.17 29.83
CA ASP A 315 11.89 -3.43 29.05
C ASP A 315 12.13 -3.26 27.55
N CYS A 316 12.87 -2.22 27.16
CA CYS A 316 13.33 -2.05 25.77
C CYS A 316 14.20 -3.22 25.31
N TRP A 317 15.09 -3.72 26.18
CA TRP A 317 15.91 -4.89 25.87
C TRP A 317 15.06 -6.15 25.69
N LEU A 318 14.07 -6.38 26.54
CA LEU A 318 13.16 -7.51 26.41
C LEU A 318 12.40 -7.47 25.08
N LEU A 319 11.89 -6.29 24.70
CA LEU A 319 11.18 -6.05 23.46
C LEU A 319 12.09 -6.27 22.24
N PHE A 320 13.30 -5.73 22.27
CA PHE A 320 14.31 -5.92 21.23
C PHE A 320 14.72 -7.39 21.12
N LYS A 321 15.02 -8.04 22.25
CA LYS A 321 15.44 -9.45 22.32
C LYS A 321 14.39 -10.38 21.71
N GLN A 322 13.12 -10.15 22.03
CA GLN A 322 12.00 -10.92 21.47
C GLN A 322 11.95 -10.82 19.94
N ARG A 323 12.24 -9.63 19.39
CA ARG A 323 12.23 -9.40 17.93
C ARG A 323 13.50 -9.88 17.25
N ALA A 324 14.68 -9.66 17.84
CA ALA A 324 15.97 -9.98 17.24
C ALA A 324 16.28 -11.49 17.27
N PHE A 325 15.91 -12.17 18.34
CA PHE A 325 16.27 -13.59 18.56
C PHE A 325 15.08 -14.54 18.54
N GLY A 326 13.83 -14.05 18.63
CA GLY A 326 12.63 -14.89 18.65
C GLY A 326 12.67 -15.93 19.78
N HIS A 327 12.46 -17.20 19.43
CA HIS A 327 12.48 -18.33 20.35
C HIS A 327 13.81 -19.12 20.35
N GLN A 328 14.89 -18.54 19.78
CA GLN A 328 16.19 -19.22 19.75
C GLN A 328 16.77 -19.35 21.14
N THR A 329 17.14 -20.58 21.53
CA THR A 329 17.68 -20.91 22.85
C THR A 329 19.19 -20.65 22.96
N GLU A 330 19.92 -20.68 21.84
CA GLU A 330 21.36 -20.44 21.80
C GLU A 330 21.65 -19.11 21.08
N THR A 331 21.93 -18.07 21.84
CA THR A 331 22.35 -16.76 21.33
C THR A 331 23.80 -16.47 21.70
N SER A 332 24.60 -15.97 20.74
CA SER A 332 25.97 -15.55 21.00
C SER A 332 26.01 -14.47 22.11
N PRO A 333 26.81 -14.66 23.17
CA PRO A 333 26.99 -13.64 24.21
C PRO A 333 27.43 -12.28 23.66
N LYS A 334 28.25 -12.27 22.62
CA LYS A 334 28.69 -11.05 21.94
C LYS A 334 27.56 -10.30 21.26
N LEU A 335 26.69 -11.00 20.52
CA LEU A 335 25.50 -10.37 19.89
C LEU A 335 24.57 -9.76 20.95
N MET A 336 24.44 -10.39 22.11
CA MET A 336 23.67 -9.83 23.23
C MET A 336 24.29 -8.56 23.79
N GLU A 337 25.62 -8.49 23.88
CA GLU A 337 26.34 -7.29 24.36
C GLU A 337 26.16 -6.12 23.38
N ILE A 338 26.43 -6.35 22.08
CA ILE A 338 26.26 -5.35 21.04
C ILE A 338 24.78 -4.90 20.97
N GLY A 339 23.82 -5.84 21.07
CA GLY A 339 22.40 -5.55 21.09
C GLY A 339 21.99 -4.63 22.24
N LYS A 340 22.55 -4.81 23.46
CA LYS A 340 22.31 -3.92 24.60
C LYS A 340 22.84 -2.52 24.35
N GLU A 341 23.98 -2.37 23.66
CA GLU A 341 24.52 -1.07 23.27
C GLU A 341 23.62 -0.36 22.25
N ILE A 342 23.09 -1.11 21.27
CA ILE A 342 22.13 -0.59 20.28
C ILE A 342 20.84 -0.14 20.98
N VAL A 343 20.30 -0.93 21.92
CA VAL A 343 19.10 -0.58 22.69
C VAL A 343 19.27 0.69 23.50
N LYS A 344 20.46 0.95 24.06
CA LYS A 344 20.76 2.25 24.73
C LYS A 344 20.53 3.43 23.78
N LYS A 345 20.91 3.29 22.50
CA LYS A 345 20.71 4.34 21.47
C LYS A 345 19.25 4.52 21.06
N CYS A 346 18.35 3.56 21.36
CA CYS A 346 16.92 3.69 21.15
C CYS A 346 16.26 4.68 22.11
N GLY A 347 16.95 5.12 23.18
CA GLY A 347 16.44 6.13 24.10
C GLY A 347 15.14 5.76 24.83
N GLY A 348 14.84 4.48 25.01
CA GLY A 348 13.59 4.03 25.65
C GLY A 348 12.36 4.09 24.74
N VAL A 349 12.51 4.24 23.42
CA VAL A 349 11.40 4.29 22.45
C VAL A 349 11.06 2.87 21.97
N PRO A 350 9.87 2.31 22.29
CA PRO A 350 9.47 0.95 21.91
C PRO A 350 9.55 0.67 20.42
N LEU A 351 9.07 1.62 19.59
CA LEU A 351 9.09 1.45 18.14
C LEU A 351 10.51 1.33 17.59
N ALA A 352 11.46 2.10 18.12
CA ALA A 352 12.87 2.03 17.74
C ALA A 352 13.45 0.65 18.07
N ALA A 353 13.20 0.16 19.29
CA ALA A 353 13.65 -1.17 19.72
C ALA A 353 13.07 -2.30 18.87
N LYS A 354 11.76 -2.25 18.55
CA LYS A 354 11.10 -3.24 17.68
C LYS A 354 11.69 -3.25 16.29
N THR A 355 11.85 -2.08 15.68
CA THR A 355 12.31 -1.95 14.30
C THR A 355 13.76 -2.40 14.14
N LEU A 356 14.63 -2.05 15.09
CA LEU A 356 16.03 -2.51 15.07
C LEU A 356 16.15 -4.00 15.42
N GLY A 357 15.33 -4.50 16.35
CA GLY A 357 15.24 -5.93 16.60
C GLY A 357 14.84 -6.72 15.34
N GLY A 358 13.86 -6.23 14.58
CA GLY A 358 13.45 -6.81 13.31
C GLY A 358 14.55 -6.73 12.23
N LEU A 359 15.29 -5.61 12.16
CA LEU A 359 16.44 -5.48 11.27
C LEU A 359 17.51 -6.54 11.59
N LEU A 360 17.85 -6.68 12.87
CA LEU A 360 18.96 -7.54 13.32
C LEU A 360 18.61 -9.02 13.39
N CYS A 361 17.32 -9.36 13.41
CA CYS A 361 16.83 -10.74 13.29
C CYS A 361 17.34 -11.45 12.01
N LEU A 362 17.55 -10.69 10.94
CA LEU A 362 18.01 -11.18 9.64
C LEU A 362 19.54 -11.20 9.51
N LYS A 363 20.27 -10.70 10.51
CA LYS A 363 21.73 -10.56 10.51
C LYS A 363 22.36 -11.50 11.53
N ARG A 364 23.31 -12.34 11.08
CA ARG A 364 23.93 -13.37 11.92
C ARG A 364 25.37 -13.07 12.32
N GLU A 365 26.04 -12.21 11.53
CA GLU A 365 27.45 -11.89 11.72
C GLU A 365 27.63 -10.74 12.73
N GLU A 366 28.60 -10.85 13.62
CA GLU A 366 28.92 -9.81 14.62
C GLU A 366 29.24 -8.46 13.97
N SER A 367 30.00 -8.49 12.88
CA SER A 367 30.40 -7.30 12.10
C SER A 367 29.20 -6.50 11.57
N GLU A 368 28.10 -7.17 11.22
CA GLU A 368 26.87 -6.50 10.77
C GLU A 368 26.17 -5.76 11.91
N TRP A 369 26.18 -6.33 13.13
CA TRP A 369 25.63 -5.69 14.32
C TRP A 369 26.50 -4.51 14.77
N GLU A 370 27.82 -4.65 14.69
CA GLU A 370 28.77 -3.56 14.96
C GLU A 370 28.55 -2.39 13.99
N HIS A 371 28.36 -2.67 12.71
CA HIS A 371 28.07 -1.63 11.71
C HIS A 371 26.77 -0.86 12.04
N VAL A 372 25.72 -1.54 12.50
CA VAL A 372 24.47 -0.89 12.96
C VAL A 372 24.74 -0.05 14.23
N ARG A 373 25.51 -0.57 15.19
CA ARG A 373 25.87 0.15 16.41
C ARG A 373 26.64 1.43 16.11
N ASP A 374 27.60 1.39 15.20
CA ASP A 374 28.57 2.48 14.96
C ASP A 374 28.17 3.42 13.81
N SER A 375 26.96 3.27 13.25
CA SER A 375 26.45 4.08 12.16
C SER A 375 26.38 5.57 12.50
N GLU A 376 26.82 6.43 11.56
CA GLU A 376 26.70 7.90 11.68
C GLU A 376 25.26 8.42 11.70
N ILE A 377 24.29 7.62 11.26
CA ILE A 377 22.86 7.99 11.23
C ILE A 377 22.35 8.32 12.64
N TRP A 378 22.96 7.78 13.67
CA TRP A 378 22.64 8.10 15.07
C TRP A 378 22.90 9.57 15.44
N ASN A 379 23.80 10.24 14.73
CA ASN A 379 24.22 11.62 14.99
C ASN A 379 23.45 12.67 14.18
N LEU A 380 22.45 12.24 13.37
CA LEU A 380 21.62 13.18 12.58
C LEU A 380 20.76 14.05 13.51
N PRO A 381 20.60 15.36 13.21
CA PRO A 381 19.74 16.24 13.97
C PRO A 381 18.32 15.69 14.08
N GLN A 382 17.71 15.81 15.26
CA GLN A 382 16.34 15.45 15.53
C GLN A 382 15.52 16.74 15.64
N ASP A 383 14.69 17.00 14.63
CA ASP A 383 13.61 17.98 14.74
C ASP A 383 12.39 17.32 15.38
N GLU A 384 11.52 18.06 16.05
CA GLU A 384 10.32 17.53 16.75
C GLU A 384 9.42 16.68 15.85
N ASN A 385 9.42 16.94 14.54
CA ASN A 385 8.69 16.19 13.51
C ASN A 385 9.57 15.20 12.71
N SER A 386 10.82 14.94 13.14
CA SER A 386 11.74 14.10 12.38
C SER A 386 11.48 12.61 12.60
N VAL A 387 11.70 11.83 11.55
CA VAL A 387 11.70 10.37 11.63
C VAL A 387 12.85 9.91 12.50
N LEU A 388 12.58 9.04 13.49
CA LEU A 388 13.56 8.50 14.42
C LEU A 388 14.78 7.94 13.66
N PRO A 389 16.03 8.21 14.13
CA PRO A 389 17.25 7.68 13.51
C PRO A 389 17.23 6.16 13.34
N ALA A 390 16.64 5.43 14.29
CA ALA A 390 16.46 3.99 14.23
C ALA A 390 15.64 3.53 13.01
N LEU A 391 14.58 4.27 12.66
CA LEU A 391 13.73 3.97 11.50
C LEU A 391 14.47 4.25 10.19
N ARG A 392 15.20 5.37 10.13
CA ARG A 392 16.05 5.70 8.99
C ARG A 392 17.13 4.64 8.78
N LEU A 393 17.78 4.22 9.86
CA LEU A 393 18.80 3.17 9.84
C LEU A 393 18.22 1.86 9.29
N SER A 394 17.04 1.45 9.78
CA SER A 394 16.37 0.25 9.32
C SER A 394 16.04 0.30 7.82
N TYR A 395 15.61 1.47 7.31
CA TYR A 395 15.38 1.69 5.88
C TYR A 395 16.69 1.61 5.06
N HIS A 396 17.79 2.22 5.55
CA HIS A 396 19.08 2.16 4.85
C HIS A 396 19.68 0.77 4.77
N HIS A 397 19.33 -0.11 5.70
CA HIS A 397 19.70 -1.53 5.66
C HIS A 397 18.72 -2.41 4.85
N LEU A 398 17.67 -1.84 4.24
CA LEU A 398 16.88 -2.58 3.26
C LEU A 398 17.70 -2.79 1.98
N PRO A 399 17.64 -3.98 1.37
CA PRO A 399 18.06 -4.19 0.00
C PRO A 399 17.41 -3.16 -0.95
N LEU A 400 18.10 -2.80 -2.01
CA LEU A 400 17.65 -1.71 -2.91
C LEU A 400 16.26 -1.97 -3.52
N ASP A 401 15.98 -3.22 -3.89
CA ASP A 401 14.69 -3.66 -4.41
C ASP A 401 13.55 -3.46 -3.39
N LEU A 402 13.79 -3.76 -2.10
CA LEU A 402 12.79 -3.58 -1.06
C LEU A 402 12.53 -2.11 -0.72
N ARG A 403 13.53 -1.23 -0.86
CA ARG A 403 13.36 0.21 -0.56
C ARG A 403 12.27 0.84 -1.43
N GLN A 404 12.15 0.43 -2.68
CA GLN A 404 11.14 0.97 -3.59
C GLN A 404 9.73 0.45 -3.24
N CYS A 405 9.62 -0.85 -2.99
CA CYS A 405 8.38 -1.47 -2.53
C CYS A 405 7.88 -0.84 -1.23
N PHE A 406 8.78 -0.59 -0.27
CA PHE A 406 8.47 0.09 0.98
C PHE A 406 8.03 1.54 0.76
N ALA A 407 8.81 2.33 0.01
CA ALA A 407 8.48 3.73 -0.22
C ALA A 407 7.15 3.92 -0.95
N TYR A 408 6.79 3.01 -1.86
CA TYR A 408 5.51 3.01 -2.54
C TYR A 408 4.31 2.88 -1.58
N CYS A 409 4.48 2.27 -0.41
CA CYS A 409 3.40 2.18 0.58
C CYS A 409 2.90 3.55 1.06
N ALA A 410 3.66 4.63 0.84
CA ALA A 410 3.23 6.02 1.07
C ALA A 410 2.01 6.46 0.24
N VAL A 411 1.67 5.71 -0.81
CA VAL A 411 0.47 5.97 -1.65
C VAL A 411 -0.83 5.75 -0.86
N PHE A 412 -0.81 4.86 0.13
CA PHE A 412 -1.96 4.62 0.98
C PHE A 412 -2.06 5.68 2.08
N PRO A 413 -3.27 6.11 2.46
CA PRO A 413 -3.44 7.00 3.62
C PRO A 413 -2.90 6.36 4.90
N LYS A 414 -2.46 7.19 5.84
CA LYS A 414 -2.03 6.76 7.18
C LYS A 414 -3.11 5.90 7.85
N GLY A 415 -2.68 4.82 8.53
CA GLY A 415 -3.56 3.92 9.26
C GLY A 415 -4.50 3.07 8.39
N THR A 416 -4.44 3.19 7.07
CA THR A 416 -5.24 2.35 6.16
C THR A 416 -4.90 0.88 6.34
N LYS A 417 -5.94 0.05 6.38
CA LYS A 417 -5.82 -1.40 6.35
C LYS A 417 -5.61 -1.83 4.89
N ILE A 418 -4.44 -2.38 4.61
CA ILE A 418 -4.00 -2.73 3.25
C ILE A 418 -4.10 -4.26 3.09
N GLU A 419 -4.67 -4.71 1.98
CA GLU A 419 -4.65 -6.13 1.59
C GLU A 419 -3.28 -6.46 0.98
N LYS A 420 -2.65 -7.54 1.46
CA LYS A 420 -1.32 -7.98 1.02
C LYS A 420 -1.27 -8.25 -0.48
N GLU A 421 -2.22 -9.03 -0.97
CA GLU A 421 -2.30 -9.45 -2.37
C GLU A 421 -2.50 -8.25 -3.30
N TYR A 422 -3.30 -7.28 -2.87
CA TYR A 422 -3.49 -6.00 -3.58
C TYR A 422 -2.18 -5.21 -3.67
N LEU A 423 -1.44 -5.06 -2.56
CA LEU A 423 -0.15 -4.37 -2.56
C LEU A 423 0.86 -5.06 -3.50
N ILE A 424 0.93 -6.39 -3.48
CA ILE A 424 1.81 -7.16 -4.37
C ILE A 424 1.44 -6.92 -5.84
N ALA A 425 0.16 -6.94 -6.18
CA ALA A 425 -0.31 -6.65 -7.54
C ALA A 425 0.08 -5.24 -8.00
N LEU A 426 0.04 -4.24 -7.10
CA LEU A 426 0.50 -2.88 -7.40
C LEU A 426 2.01 -2.81 -7.61
N TRP A 427 2.81 -3.50 -6.78
CA TRP A 427 4.28 -3.59 -6.99
C TRP A 427 4.61 -4.22 -8.34
N MET A 428 3.89 -5.28 -8.73
CA MET A 428 4.01 -5.90 -10.05
C MET A 428 3.66 -4.93 -11.19
N ALA A 429 2.54 -4.21 -11.06
CA ALA A 429 2.09 -3.25 -12.07
C ALA A 429 3.10 -2.12 -12.29
N HIS A 430 3.79 -1.69 -11.22
CA HIS A 430 4.84 -0.69 -11.29
C HIS A 430 6.23 -1.24 -11.64
N SER A 431 6.39 -2.55 -11.86
CA SER A 431 7.68 -3.23 -12.10
C SER A 431 8.69 -3.04 -10.96
N PHE A 432 8.23 -3.07 -9.71
CA PHE A 432 9.13 -2.95 -8.56
C PHE A 432 9.72 -4.30 -8.14
N LEU A 433 9.15 -5.40 -8.60
CA LEU A 433 9.63 -6.74 -8.27
C LEU A 433 10.60 -7.24 -9.34
N LEU A 434 11.80 -7.62 -8.90
CA LEU A 434 12.82 -8.25 -9.74
C LEU A 434 12.49 -9.72 -9.98
N SER A 435 12.65 -10.18 -11.22
CA SER A 435 12.56 -11.60 -11.50
C SER A 435 13.73 -12.36 -10.84
N LYS A 436 13.43 -13.41 -10.09
CA LYS A 436 14.42 -14.26 -9.41
C LYS A 436 14.42 -15.66 -10.02
N GLY A 437 15.21 -15.85 -11.08
CA GLY A 437 15.28 -17.14 -11.76
C GLY A 437 13.92 -17.61 -12.28
N ASN A 438 13.47 -18.79 -11.84
CA ASN A 438 12.18 -19.37 -12.25
C ASN A 438 11.02 -19.04 -11.29
N MET A 439 11.22 -18.15 -10.30
CA MET A 439 10.17 -17.77 -9.38
C MET A 439 9.11 -16.90 -10.07
N GLU A 440 7.85 -17.13 -9.73
CA GLU A 440 6.76 -16.25 -10.17
C GLU A 440 6.81 -14.92 -9.42
N LEU A 441 6.38 -13.83 -10.07
CA LEU A 441 6.43 -12.49 -9.47
C LEU A 441 5.61 -12.38 -8.18
N GLU A 442 4.50 -13.12 -8.07
CA GLU A 442 3.69 -13.19 -6.86
C GLU A 442 4.47 -13.79 -5.68
N ASP A 443 5.31 -14.81 -5.94
CA ASP A 443 6.13 -15.44 -4.91
C ASP A 443 7.25 -14.50 -4.46
N VAL A 444 7.88 -13.79 -5.41
CA VAL A 444 8.84 -12.72 -5.12
C VAL A 444 8.18 -11.61 -4.28
N GLY A 445 6.97 -11.18 -4.66
CA GLY A 445 6.21 -10.19 -3.89
C GLY A 445 5.91 -10.66 -2.47
N ASN A 446 5.61 -11.94 -2.29
CA ASN A 446 5.42 -12.54 -0.96
C ASN A 446 6.71 -12.54 -0.13
N GLU A 447 7.87 -12.81 -0.73
CA GLU A 447 9.17 -12.70 -0.04
C GLU A 447 9.44 -11.27 0.41
N VAL A 448 9.27 -10.29 -0.48
CA VAL A 448 9.43 -8.86 -0.19
C VAL A 448 8.53 -8.44 0.95
N TRP A 449 7.25 -8.81 0.90
CA TRP A 449 6.29 -8.48 1.97
C TRP A 449 6.69 -9.10 3.30
N ASN A 450 7.08 -10.39 3.31
CA ASN A 450 7.51 -11.10 4.51
C ASN A 450 8.76 -10.45 5.12
N GLU A 451 9.72 -10.02 4.31
CA GLU A 451 10.91 -9.34 4.81
C GLU A 451 10.59 -7.98 5.45
N LEU A 452 9.71 -7.18 4.83
CA LEU A 452 9.24 -5.93 5.42
C LEU A 452 8.47 -6.16 6.72
N TYR A 453 7.68 -7.24 6.80
CA TYR A 453 6.98 -7.64 8.02
C TYR A 453 7.95 -8.04 9.13
N LEU A 454 8.94 -8.88 8.84
CA LEU A 454 9.97 -9.30 9.80
C LEU A 454 10.74 -8.10 10.37
N ARG A 455 10.98 -7.08 9.56
CA ARG A 455 11.63 -5.82 9.98
C ARG A 455 10.69 -4.87 10.73
N SER A 456 9.49 -5.31 11.06
CA SER A 456 8.45 -4.53 11.79
C SER A 456 7.99 -3.25 11.08
N PHE A 457 8.09 -3.20 9.73
CA PHE A 457 7.50 -2.11 8.95
C PHE A 457 5.98 -2.28 8.80
N PHE A 458 5.48 -3.53 8.86
CA PHE A 458 4.06 -3.88 8.84
C PHE A 458 3.63 -4.45 10.18
N GLN A 459 2.43 -4.12 10.62
CA GLN A 459 1.86 -4.53 11.90
C GLN A 459 0.35 -4.79 11.78
N GLU A 460 -0.29 -5.23 12.86
CA GLU A 460 -1.73 -5.52 12.93
C GLU A 460 -2.18 -6.49 11.82
N ILE A 461 -1.48 -7.63 11.72
CA ILE A 461 -1.80 -8.65 10.73
C ILE A 461 -3.11 -9.33 11.08
N GLU A 462 -4.05 -9.33 10.15
CA GLU A 462 -5.37 -9.98 10.29
C GLU A 462 -5.66 -10.81 9.05
N VAL A 463 -6.12 -12.05 9.27
CA VAL A 463 -6.57 -12.90 8.17
C VAL A 463 -8.10 -12.98 8.20
N LYS A 464 -8.73 -12.49 7.13
CA LYS A 464 -10.20 -12.55 6.94
C LYS A 464 -10.53 -13.17 5.59
N SER A 465 -11.40 -14.16 5.58
CA SER A 465 -11.87 -14.82 4.33
C SER A 465 -10.71 -15.28 3.42
N GLY A 466 -9.60 -15.76 4.01
CA GLY A 466 -8.42 -16.21 3.26
C GLY A 466 -7.50 -15.09 2.73
N LYS A 467 -7.82 -13.84 2.98
CA LYS A 467 -7.00 -12.66 2.62
C LYS A 467 -6.25 -12.12 3.83
N THR A 468 -5.02 -11.67 3.60
CA THR A 468 -4.16 -11.09 4.64
C THR A 468 -4.21 -9.57 4.59
N TYR A 469 -4.52 -8.94 5.70
CA TYR A 469 -4.56 -7.49 5.88
C TYR A 469 -3.50 -7.05 6.89
N PHE A 470 -2.97 -5.83 6.71
CA PHE A 470 -1.98 -5.24 7.60
C PHE A 470 -2.10 -3.72 7.63
N LYS A 471 -1.41 -3.10 8.59
CA LYS A 471 -1.25 -1.65 8.68
C LYS A 471 0.21 -1.26 8.82
N MET A 472 0.49 0.02 8.60
CA MET A 472 1.78 0.65 8.91
C MET A 472 1.63 1.59 10.10
N HIS A 473 2.64 1.58 10.99
CA HIS A 473 2.72 2.62 12.02
C HIS A 473 2.97 3.99 11.36
N ASP A 474 2.42 5.06 11.93
CA ASP A 474 2.49 6.41 11.35
C ASP A 474 3.90 6.89 11.06
N LEU A 475 4.83 6.71 12.00
CA LEU A 475 6.23 7.08 11.78
C LEU A 475 6.90 6.27 10.67
N ILE A 476 6.49 5.03 10.47
CA ILE A 476 6.91 4.20 9.34
C ILE A 476 6.33 4.75 8.04
N HIS A 477 5.05 5.15 8.07
CA HIS A 477 4.41 5.80 6.93
C HIS A 477 5.05 7.16 6.60
N ASP A 478 5.39 7.98 7.63
CA ASP A 478 6.11 9.25 7.46
C ASP A 478 7.49 9.02 6.83
N LEU A 479 8.20 7.97 7.25
CA LEU A 479 9.44 7.54 6.62
C LEU A 479 9.21 7.19 5.14
N ALA A 480 8.24 6.33 4.84
CA ALA A 480 7.89 5.95 3.47
C ALA A 480 7.56 7.19 2.62
N THR A 481 6.75 8.13 3.16
CA THR A 481 6.39 9.39 2.51
C THR A 481 7.61 10.27 2.25
N SER A 482 8.52 10.40 3.21
CA SER A 482 9.75 11.18 3.03
C SER A 482 10.64 10.60 1.93
N MET A 483 10.71 9.26 1.84
CA MET A 483 11.48 8.54 0.82
C MET A 483 10.78 8.58 -0.55
N PHE A 484 9.45 8.45 -0.59
CA PHE A 484 8.65 8.53 -1.81
C PHE A 484 8.73 9.92 -2.45
N SER A 485 8.58 10.98 -1.67
CA SER A 485 8.65 12.37 -2.16
C SER A 485 10.02 12.78 -2.66
N ALA A 486 11.06 12.13 -2.17
CA ALA A 486 12.41 12.34 -2.69
C ALA A 486 12.55 11.85 -4.13
N SER A 487 11.66 10.99 -4.59
CA SER A 487 11.70 10.37 -5.92
C SER A 487 10.61 10.82 -6.88
N ALA A 488 9.56 11.48 -6.39
CA ALA A 488 8.42 11.89 -7.20
C ALA A 488 8.66 13.25 -7.85
N SER A 489 9.28 13.31 -9.01
CA SER A 489 9.21 14.46 -9.92
C SER A 489 9.14 13.98 -11.37
N SER A 490 8.04 13.34 -11.73
CA SER A 490 7.77 12.91 -13.10
C SER A 490 6.50 13.57 -13.62
N ARG A 491 6.55 14.13 -14.82
CA ARG A 491 5.42 14.73 -15.53
C ARG A 491 4.38 13.71 -16.02
N SER A 492 4.56 12.42 -15.75
CA SER A 492 3.67 11.36 -16.22
C SER A 492 2.84 10.78 -15.08
N ILE A 493 1.53 10.79 -15.23
CA ILE A 493 0.58 10.14 -14.31
C ILE A 493 0.64 8.63 -14.54
N ARG A 494 0.98 7.85 -13.49
CA ARG A 494 1.10 6.39 -13.57
C ARG A 494 0.02 5.63 -12.84
N GLN A 495 -0.66 6.27 -11.89
CA GLN A 495 -1.71 5.66 -11.11
C GLN A 495 -2.87 6.63 -10.87
N ILE A 496 -4.09 6.13 -10.98
CA ILE A 496 -5.34 6.81 -10.63
C ILE A 496 -6.17 5.85 -9.79
N ASN A 497 -6.60 6.32 -8.61
CA ASN A 497 -7.56 5.64 -7.74
C ASN A 497 -8.75 6.58 -7.55
N VAL A 498 -9.96 6.10 -7.80
CA VAL A 498 -11.21 6.80 -7.50
C VAL A 498 -11.94 5.99 -6.43
N LYS A 499 -12.38 6.63 -5.37
CA LYS A 499 -13.21 6.02 -4.31
C LYS A 499 -14.45 6.86 -4.08
N ASP A 500 -15.54 6.22 -3.67
CA ASP A 500 -16.89 6.78 -3.47
C ASP A 500 -17.01 7.86 -2.37
N ASP A 501 -16.02 8.08 -1.52
CA ASP A 501 -16.07 9.15 -0.54
C ASP A 501 -15.81 10.51 -1.20
N GLU A 502 -16.72 11.44 -1.03
CA GLU A 502 -16.91 12.71 -1.74
C GLU A 502 -15.68 13.61 -1.95
N ASP A 503 -14.49 13.27 -1.43
CA ASP A 503 -13.34 14.19 -1.39
C ASP A 503 -11.97 13.64 -1.80
N MET A 504 -11.79 12.39 -2.26
CA MET A 504 -10.42 11.90 -2.41
C MET A 504 -10.13 11.14 -3.71
N MET A 505 -9.76 11.89 -4.72
CA MET A 505 -9.02 11.38 -5.88
C MET A 505 -7.52 11.32 -5.57
N PHE A 506 -6.96 10.13 -5.37
CA PHE A 506 -5.51 9.97 -5.27
C PHE A 506 -4.91 9.80 -6.67
N ILE A 507 -4.36 10.87 -7.20
CA ILE A 507 -3.47 10.81 -8.35
C ILE A 507 -2.06 10.83 -7.79
N VAL A 508 -1.32 9.75 -8.00
CA VAL A 508 0.11 9.73 -7.71
C VAL A 508 0.84 10.43 -8.84
N THR A 509 0.87 11.74 -8.75
CA THR A 509 1.67 12.61 -9.62
C THR A 509 2.45 13.58 -8.77
N ASP A 510 3.45 14.18 -9.39
CA ASP A 510 4.15 15.32 -8.86
C ASP A 510 3.22 16.44 -8.42
N TYR A 511 3.43 16.89 -7.21
CA TYR A 511 2.59 17.66 -6.32
C TYR A 511 2.37 19.15 -6.74
N LYS A 512 2.80 19.62 -7.91
CA LYS A 512 2.74 21.05 -8.23
C LYS A 512 1.72 21.50 -9.25
N ASP A 513 1.13 20.63 -10.06
CA ASP A 513 0.27 21.04 -11.18
C ASP A 513 -1.14 20.41 -11.16
N MET A 514 -1.62 19.94 -10.02
CA MET A 514 -2.98 19.43 -9.92
C MET A 514 -3.97 20.52 -9.49
N MET A 515 -4.64 21.07 -10.47
CA MET A 515 -6.00 21.55 -10.29
C MET A 515 -6.90 20.33 -9.98
N SER A 516 -7.65 20.40 -8.90
CA SER A 516 -8.73 19.45 -8.55
C SER A 516 -9.74 19.40 -9.72
N ILE A 517 -9.53 18.46 -10.62
CA ILE A 517 -10.56 18.10 -11.59
C ILE A 517 -11.45 17.12 -10.86
N GLY A 518 -12.66 17.51 -10.54
CA GLY A 518 -13.67 16.61 -10.02
C GLY A 518 -13.87 15.47 -11.02
N PHE A 519 -13.38 14.28 -10.69
CA PHE A 519 -13.38 13.14 -11.60
C PHE A 519 -14.80 12.60 -11.84
N SER A 520 -15.72 12.82 -10.89
CA SER A 520 -17.16 12.53 -11.08
C SER A 520 -17.75 13.30 -12.25
N GLU A 521 -17.37 14.58 -12.45
CA GLU A 521 -17.78 15.36 -13.63
C GLU A 521 -17.02 14.96 -14.91
N VAL A 522 -15.79 14.47 -14.79
CA VAL A 522 -14.92 14.16 -15.93
C VAL A 522 -15.20 12.77 -16.49
N VAL A 523 -15.60 11.81 -15.67
CA VAL A 523 -15.89 10.43 -16.11
C VAL A 523 -17.36 10.28 -16.48
N SER A 524 -18.27 10.99 -15.83
CA SER A 524 -19.68 11.06 -16.23
C SER A 524 -19.91 11.86 -17.52
N SER A 525 -19.05 12.84 -17.83
CA SER A 525 -19.08 13.55 -19.12
C SER A 525 -18.12 12.88 -20.11
N TYR A 526 -18.56 11.84 -20.76
CA TYR A 526 -18.04 11.13 -21.95
C TYR A 526 -17.01 11.87 -22.82
N SER A 527 -15.88 12.33 -22.29
CA SER A 527 -14.83 12.89 -23.14
C SER A 527 -13.84 11.80 -23.57
N PRO A 528 -13.92 11.30 -24.81
CA PRO A 528 -12.97 10.33 -25.37
C PRO A 528 -11.50 10.79 -25.34
N SER A 529 -11.29 12.10 -25.15
CA SER A 529 -9.96 12.73 -25.14
C SER A 529 -9.23 12.59 -23.80
N LEU A 530 -9.92 12.26 -22.70
CA LEU A 530 -9.33 12.21 -21.39
C LEU A 530 -8.23 11.14 -21.29
N PHE A 531 -8.54 9.90 -21.65
CA PHE A 531 -7.57 8.80 -21.56
C PHE A 531 -6.36 8.95 -22.48
N LYS A 532 -6.46 9.77 -23.54
CA LYS A 532 -5.30 10.08 -24.41
C LYS A 532 -4.19 10.86 -23.70
N ARG A 533 -4.50 11.51 -22.58
CA ARG A 533 -3.51 12.25 -21.78
C ARG A 533 -2.70 11.36 -20.85
N PHE A 534 -3.20 10.15 -20.55
CA PHE A 534 -2.65 9.25 -19.54
C PHE A 534 -1.95 8.02 -20.15
N VAL A 535 -1.20 8.22 -21.24
CA VAL A 535 -0.54 7.10 -21.96
C VAL A 535 0.45 6.30 -21.12
N SER A 536 1.04 6.90 -20.09
CA SER A 536 1.95 6.24 -19.14
C SER A 536 1.24 5.60 -17.94
N LEU A 537 -0.09 5.58 -17.91
CA LEU A 537 -0.85 5.04 -16.80
C LEU A 537 -0.67 3.52 -16.68
N ARG A 538 -0.29 3.03 -15.49
CA ARG A 538 -0.09 1.63 -15.18
C ARG A 538 -1.16 1.05 -14.28
N VAL A 539 -1.69 1.87 -13.39
CA VAL A 539 -2.71 1.49 -12.40
C VAL A 539 -3.90 2.42 -12.55
N LEU A 540 -5.08 1.84 -12.78
CA LEU A 540 -6.36 2.54 -12.80
C LEU A 540 -7.32 1.78 -11.90
N ASN A 541 -7.71 2.41 -10.79
CA ASN A 541 -8.72 1.90 -9.89
C ASN A 541 -9.96 2.79 -9.97
N LEU A 542 -11.06 2.22 -10.46
CA LEU A 542 -12.39 2.82 -10.57
C LEU A 542 -13.41 1.97 -9.81
N SER A 543 -13.01 1.31 -8.74
CA SER A 543 -13.92 0.47 -7.95
C SER A 543 -15.01 1.30 -7.28
N ASN A 544 -16.22 0.74 -7.19
CA ASN A 544 -17.40 1.35 -6.55
C ASN A 544 -17.73 2.77 -7.04
N SER A 545 -17.54 3.06 -8.31
CA SER A 545 -17.76 4.40 -8.89
C SER A 545 -19.08 4.49 -9.69
N GLU A 546 -20.00 3.57 -9.49
CA GLU A 546 -21.34 3.51 -10.09
C GLU A 546 -21.40 3.54 -11.62
N PHE A 547 -20.31 3.24 -12.32
CA PHE A 547 -20.29 3.22 -13.79
C PHE A 547 -21.25 2.17 -14.38
N GLU A 548 -22.11 2.59 -15.30
CA GLU A 548 -22.95 1.70 -16.11
C GLU A 548 -22.29 1.33 -17.44
N GLN A 549 -21.44 2.20 -17.96
CA GLN A 549 -20.76 2.01 -19.23
C GLN A 549 -19.31 2.48 -19.17
N LEU A 550 -18.42 1.74 -19.82
CA LEU A 550 -17.01 2.09 -19.92
C LEU A 550 -16.70 2.61 -21.34
N SER A 551 -16.04 3.78 -21.41
CA SER A 551 -15.64 4.36 -22.70
C SER A 551 -14.67 3.44 -23.46
N SER A 552 -14.84 3.30 -24.76
CA SER A 552 -13.93 2.53 -25.62
C SER A 552 -12.50 3.11 -25.68
N SER A 553 -12.30 4.38 -25.30
CA SER A 553 -11.00 5.04 -25.22
C SER A 553 -10.09 4.49 -24.12
N VAL A 554 -10.62 3.70 -23.16
CA VAL A 554 -9.79 2.94 -22.20
C VAL A 554 -8.76 2.06 -22.92
N GLY A 555 -9.10 1.55 -24.11
CA GLY A 555 -8.17 0.75 -24.92
C GLY A 555 -6.99 1.53 -25.53
N ASP A 556 -6.88 2.83 -25.26
CA ASP A 556 -5.76 3.67 -25.66
C ASP A 556 -4.71 3.78 -24.52
N LEU A 557 -5.01 3.28 -23.31
CA LEU A 557 -4.09 3.19 -22.16
C LEU A 557 -3.15 1.98 -22.29
N VAL A 558 -2.31 1.97 -23.30
CA VAL A 558 -1.50 0.81 -23.71
C VAL A 558 -0.54 0.29 -22.64
N ASN A 559 -0.15 1.12 -21.67
CA ASN A 559 0.74 0.78 -20.57
C ASN A 559 0.00 0.31 -19.31
N LEU A 560 -1.35 0.22 -19.34
CA LEU A 560 -2.14 -0.20 -18.20
C LEU A 560 -1.85 -1.67 -17.84
N ARG A 561 -1.53 -1.92 -16.56
CA ARG A 561 -1.20 -3.24 -16.01
C ARG A 561 -2.15 -3.70 -14.93
N TYR A 562 -2.73 -2.78 -14.16
CA TYR A 562 -3.73 -3.06 -13.14
C TYR A 562 -4.98 -2.23 -13.44
N PHE A 563 -6.12 -2.89 -13.57
CA PHE A 563 -7.40 -2.24 -13.81
C PHE A 563 -8.47 -2.84 -12.91
N ASP A 564 -8.98 -2.02 -12.00
CA ASP A 564 -10.05 -2.37 -11.08
C ASP A 564 -11.33 -1.62 -11.44
N LEU A 565 -12.37 -2.37 -11.70
CA LEU A 565 -13.73 -1.92 -12.01
C LEU A 565 -14.76 -2.53 -11.04
N SER A 566 -14.28 -3.15 -9.95
CA SER A 566 -15.12 -3.87 -9.00
C SER A 566 -16.26 -2.99 -8.43
N GLY A 567 -17.40 -3.58 -8.13
CA GLY A 567 -18.55 -2.91 -7.53
C GLY A 567 -19.31 -1.94 -8.44
N ASN A 568 -19.01 -1.91 -9.74
CA ASN A 568 -19.72 -1.05 -10.70
C ASN A 568 -20.95 -1.72 -11.34
N LYS A 569 -21.85 -0.91 -11.88
CA LYS A 569 -23.09 -1.33 -12.57
C LYS A 569 -22.87 -1.62 -14.07
N ILE A 570 -21.64 -1.91 -14.49
CA ILE A 570 -21.25 -2.09 -15.89
C ILE A 570 -21.95 -3.31 -16.50
N CYS A 571 -22.67 -3.12 -17.60
CA CYS A 571 -23.37 -4.20 -18.31
C CYS A 571 -22.45 -4.95 -19.30
N SER A 572 -21.46 -4.27 -19.89
CA SER A 572 -20.54 -4.85 -20.86
C SER A 572 -19.21 -4.10 -20.94
N LEU A 573 -18.14 -4.79 -21.30
CA LEU A 573 -16.82 -4.20 -21.50
C LEU A 573 -16.59 -3.88 -22.99
N PRO A 574 -15.94 -2.74 -23.32
CA PRO A 574 -15.66 -2.37 -24.70
C PRO A 574 -14.64 -3.33 -25.34
N LYS A 575 -14.85 -3.71 -26.59
CA LYS A 575 -13.93 -4.59 -27.36
C LYS A 575 -12.50 -4.04 -27.41
N ARG A 576 -12.32 -2.70 -27.37
CA ARG A 576 -10.99 -2.06 -27.38
C ARG A 576 -10.16 -2.31 -26.13
N LEU A 577 -10.79 -2.70 -25.01
CA LEU A 577 -10.08 -3.14 -23.80
C LEU A 577 -9.09 -4.28 -24.12
N CYS A 578 -9.44 -5.17 -25.03
CA CYS A 578 -8.55 -6.27 -25.45
C CYS A 578 -7.29 -5.83 -26.21
N ARG A 579 -7.03 -4.51 -26.35
CA ARG A 579 -5.77 -3.96 -26.86
C ARG A 579 -4.71 -3.75 -25.77
N LEU A 580 -5.10 -3.83 -24.50
CA LEU A 580 -4.23 -3.61 -23.35
C LEU A 580 -3.30 -4.81 -23.13
N GLN A 581 -2.29 -4.98 -24.00
CA GLN A 581 -1.41 -6.15 -24.00
C GLN A 581 -0.57 -6.30 -22.72
N ASN A 582 -0.33 -5.20 -22.00
CA ASN A 582 0.43 -5.18 -20.74
C ASN A 582 -0.45 -5.44 -19.50
N LEU A 583 -1.77 -5.59 -19.66
CA LEU A 583 -2.70 -5.76 -18.54
C LEU A 583 -2.42 -7.07 -17.82
N GLN A 584 -2.10 -6.97 -16.53
CA GLN A 584 -1.77 -8.10 -15.64
C GLN A 584 -2.94 -8.46 -14.72
N THR A 585 -3.69 -7.47 -14.25
CA THR A 585 -4.85 -7.67 -13.39
C THR A 585 -6.06 -6.93 -13.96
N LEU A 586 -7.17 -7.64 -14.09
CA LEU A 586 -8.51 -7.10 -14.38
C LEU A 586 -9.45 -7.58 -13.28
N ASP A 587 -9.88 -6.63 -12.43
CA ASP A 587 -10.82 -6.90 -11.35
C ASP A 587 -12.21 -6.35 -11.72
N LEU A 588 -13.19 -7.23 -11.74
CA LEU A 588 -14.59 -6.99 -12.05
C LEU A 588 -15.50 -7.52 -10.92
N HIS A 589 -14.90 -7.82 -9.72
CA HIS A 589 -15.64 -8.35 -8.58
C HIS A 589 -16.91 -7.53 -8.32
N ASN A 590 -18.04 -8.23 -8.06
CA ASN A 590 -19.32 -7.59 -7.75
C ASN A 590 -19.88 -6.62 -8.83
N CYS A 591 -19.54 -6.83 -10.12
CA CYS A 591 -20.22 -6.13 -11.22
C CYS A 591 -21.54 -6.84 -11.56
N GLN A 592 -22.58 -6.56 -10.76
CA GLN A 592 -23.87 -7.30 -10.78
C GLN A 592 -24.67 -7.17 -12.06
N SER A 593 -24.30 -6.29 -12.98
CA SER A 593 -24.96 -6.12 -14.31
C SER A 593 -24.15 -6.74 -15.46
N LEU A 594 -22.93 -7.24 -15.19
CA LEU A 594 -22.03 -7.74 -16.23
C LEU A 594 -22.40 -9.15 -16.66
N SER A 595 -23.00 -9.30 -17.85
CA SER A 595 -23.48 -10.59 -18.37
C SER A 595 -22.50 -11.33 -19.26
N CYS A 596 -21.49 -10.65 -19.82
CA CYS A 596 -20.50 -11.28 -20.70
C CYS A 596 -19.17 -10.52 -20.75
N LEU A 597 -18.08 -11.26 -20.95
CA LEU A 597 -16.77 -10.71 -21.25
C LEU A 597 -16.53 -10.59 -22.78
N PRO A 598 -15.67 -9.66 -23.23
CA PRO A 598 -15.34 -9.55 -24.65
C PRO A 598 -14.73 -10.84 -25.21
N LYS A 599 -15.20 -11.30 -26.36
CA LYS A 599 -14.70 -12.55 -27.01
C LYS A 599 -13.19 -12.55 -27.26
N GLN A 600 -12.57 -11.39 -27.40
CA GLN A 600 -11.13 -11.23 -27.65
C GLN A 600 -10.29 -11.10 -26.37
N ILE A 601 -10.84 -11.31 -25.19
CA ILE A 601 -10.08 -11.18 -23.93
C ILE A 601 -8.88 -12.12 -23.88
N SER A 602 -8.96 -13.27 -24.58
CA SER A 602 -7.85 -14.22 -24.77
C SER A 602 -6.61 -13.63 -25.47
N LYS A 603 -6.69 -12.39 -25.98
CA LYS A 603 -5.56 -11.66 -26.55
C LYS A 603 -4.72 -10.92 -25.49
N LEU A 604 -5.20 -10.82 -24.26
CA LEU A 604 -4.47 -10.17 -23.16
C LEU A 604 -3.37 -11.10 -22.62
N GLY A 605 -2.31 -11.31 -23.41
CA GLY A 605 -1.28 -12.32 -23.14
C GLY A 605 -0.55 -12.15 -21.80
N SER A 606 -0.50 -10.94 -21.24
CA SER A 606 0.14 -10.66 -19.95
C SER A 606 -0.81 -10.82 -18.76
N LEU A 607 -2.10 -11.18 -18.97
CA LEU A 607 -3.10 -11.23 -17.91
C LEU A 607 -2.79 -12.38 -16.94
N ARG A 608 -2.64 -12.04 -15.66
CA ARG A 608 -2.34 -12.95 -14.55
C ARG A 608 -3.54 -13.14 -13.63
N ASN A 609 -4.30 -12.09 -13.38
CA ASN A 609 -5.45 -12.11 -12.48
C ASN A 609 -6.70 -11.62 -13.23
N LEU A 610 -7.69 -12.48 -13.34
CA LEU A 610 -9.01 -12.19 -13.90
C LEU A 610 -10.08 -12.53 -12.85
N VAL A 611 -10.54 -11.51 -12.15
CA VAL A 611 -11.47 -11.63 -11.02
C VAL A 611 -12.83 -11.10 -11.43
N PHE A 612 -13.90 -11.88 -11.25
CA PHE A 612 -15.27 -11.51 -11.57
C PHE A 612 -16.30 -12.25 -10.69
N ASP A 613 -15.93 -12.50 -9.43
CA ASP A 613 -16.85 -13.07 -8.44
C ASP A 613 -18.10 -12.19 -8.30
N HIS A 614 -19.24 -12.82 -8.07
CA HIS A 614 -20.55 -12.15 -8.01
C HIS A 614 -20.97 -11.38 -9.28
N CYS A 615 -20.45 -11.79 -10.45
CA CYS A 615 -20.94 -11.30 -11.74
C CYS A 615 -21.87 -12.34 -12.38
N PRO A 616 -23.03 -11.95 -12.93
CA PRO A 616 -23.98 -12.88 -13.55
C PRO A 616 -23.57 -13.27 -14.98
N LEU A 617 -22.33 -13.76 -15.15
CA LEU A 617 -21.86 -14.15 -16.47
C LEU A 617 -22.64 -15.38 -16.97
N THR A 618 -23.10 -15.33 -18.21
CA THR A 618 -23.85 -16.43 -18.85
C THR A 618 -22.94 -17.40 -19.63
N ALA A 619 -21.73 -16.99 -19.97
CA ALA A 619 -20.76 -17.82 -20.69
C ALA A 619 -19.33 -17.29 -20.51
N MET A 620 -18.35 -18.20 -20.51
CA MET A 620 -16.94 -17.83 -20.63
C MET A 620 -16.62 -17.25 -22.02
N PRO A 621 -15.60 -16.38 -22.13
CA PRO A 621 -15.06 -16.02 -23.42
C PRO A 621 -14.36 -17.24 -24.08
N PRO A 622 -14.38 -17.34 -25.43
CA PRO A 622 -13.77 -18.47 -26.11
C PRO A 622 -12.24 -18.45 -25.99
N ARG A 623 -11.64 -19.62 -25.92
CA ARG A 623 -10.18 -19.81 -25.92
C ARG A 623 -9.47 -19.11 -24.75
N ILE A 624 -10.06 -19.15 -23.57
CA ILE A 624 -9.45 -18.61 -22.35
C ILE A 624 -8.10 -19.27 -22.03
N GLY A 625 -7.92 -20.53 -22.45
CA GLY A 625 -6.67 -21.29 -22.31
C GLY A 625 -5.46 -20.70 -23.06
N LEU A 626 -5.66 -19.69 -23.91
CA LEU A 626 -4.55 -18.93 -24.53
C LEU A 626 -3.89 -17.93 -23.55
N LEU A 627 -4.52 -17.63 -22.41
CA LEU A 627 -3.97 -16.78 -21.37
C LEU A 627 -2.98 -17.56 -20.50
N THR A 628 -1.87 -18.01 -21.08
CA THR A 628 -0.90 -18.89 -20.39
C THR A 628 -0.26 -18.28 -19.15
N CYS A 629 -0.28 -16.95 -19.01
CA CYS A 629 0.19 -16.25 -17.81
C CYS A 629 -0.84 -16.23 -16.67
N LEU A 630 -2.10 -16.67 -16.91
CA LEU A 630 -3.17 -16.57 -15.94
C LEU A 630 -2.91 -17.43 -14.70
N LYS A 631 -3.00 -16.81 -13.52
CA LYS A 631 -2.81 -17.41 -12.20
C LYS A 631 -4.09 -17.48 -11.38
N THR A 632 -4.92 -16.43 -11.49
CA THR A 632 -6.20 -16.34 -10.78
C THR A 632 -7.35 -16.23 -11.75
N LEU A 633 -8.33 -17.12 -11.58
CA LEU A 633 -9.59 -17.13 -12.31
C LEU A 633 -10.70 -17.44 -11.31
N SER A 634 -11.66 -16.52 -11.13
CA SER A 634 -12.70 -16.66 -10.10
C SER A 634 -13.52 -17.94 -10.25
N TYR A 635 -14.09 -18.13 -11.44
CA TYR A 635 -14.79 -19.37 -11.78
C TYR A 635 -14.71 -19.66 -13.29
N PHE A 636 -15.02 -20.89 -13.67
CA PHE A 636 -15.07 -21.35 -15.05
C PHE A 636 -16.43 -21.95 -15.37
N LEU A 637 -17.14 -21.34 -16.33
CA LEU A 637 -18.42 -21.83 -16.86
C LEU A 637 -18.14 -22.80 -18.01
N VAL A 638 -18.43 -24.08 -17.83
CA VAL A 638 -18.29 -25.07 -18.89
C VAL A 638 -19.28 -24.80 -20.01
N GLY A 639 -18.80 -24.80 -21.25
CA GLY A 639 -19.62 -24.65 -22.45
C GLY A 639 -19.50 -25.84 -23.40
N GLU A 640 -20.52 -26.10 -24.20
CA GLU A 640 -20.59 -27.26 -25.09
C GLU A 640 -19.74 -27.11 -26.37
N ARG A 641 -19.47 -25.87 -26.79
CA ARG A 641 -18.78 -25.59 -28.06
C ARG A 641 -17.26 -25.63 -27.87
N LYS A 642 -16.54 -26.00 -28.94
CA LYS A 642 -15.09 -25.96 -28.98
C LYS A 642 -14.57 -24.55 -28.62
N GLY A 643 -13.61 -24.48 -27.71
CA GLY A 643 -13.06 -23.22 -27.18
C GLY A 643 -13.79 -22.68 -25.93
N TYR A 644 -14.79 -23.42 -25.42
CA TYR A 644 -15.52 -23.12 -24.17
C TYR A 644 -15.53 -24.33 -23.23
N GLN A 645 -14.90 -25.44 -23.63
CA GLN A 645 -14.89 -26.71 -22.94
C GLN A 645 -13.89 -26.68 -21.78
N LEU A 646 -14.03 -27.64 -20.87
CA LEU A 646 -13.18 -27.78 -19.69
C LEU A 646 -11.68 -27.91 -20.01
N GLY A 647 -11.34 -28.45 -21.18
CA GLY A 647 -9.98 -28.57 -21.72
C GLY A 647 -9.23 -27.24 -21.89
N GLU A 648 -9.96 -26.09 -21.92
CA GLU A 648 -9.34 -24.76 -21.94
C GLU A 648 -8.49 -24.48 -20.66
N LEU A 649 -8.79 -25.17 -19.53
CA LEU A 649 -8.01 -25.05 -18.31
C LEU A 649 -6.65 -25.77 -18.37
N ARG A 650 -6.43 -26.66 -19.34
CA ARG A 650 -5.25 -27.56 -19.41
C ARG A 650 -3.91 -26.83 -19.22
N ASN A 651 -3.69 -25.76 -19.97
CA ASN A 651 -2.42 -25.04 -20.04
C ASN A 651 -2.30 -23.90 -19.04
N LEU A 652 -3.34 -23.65 -18.22
CA LEU A 652 -3.34 -22.59 -17.23
C LEU A 652 -2.69 -23.08 -15.94
N ASN A 653 -1.70 -22.36 -15.43
CA ASN A 653 -1.06 -22.64 -14.14
C ASN A 653 -1.77 -21.85 -13.02
N LEU A 654 -3.02 -22.26 -12.72
CA LEU A 654 -3.88 -21.56 -11.75
C LEU A 654 -3.43 -21.78 -10.32
N ARG A 655 -3.70 -20.78 -9.47
CA ARG A 655 -3.40 -20.72 -8.03
C ARG A 655 -4.64 -20.34 -7.23
N GLY A 656 -4.63 -20.66 -5.93
CA GLY A 656 -5.67 -20.24 -5.00
C GLY A 656 -6.94 -21.09 -5.13
N ALA A 657 -8.07 -20.44 -5.37
CA ALA A 657 -9.38 -21.08 -5.49
C ALA A 657 -9.93 -20.95 -6.90
N ILE A 658 -10.63 -21.95 -7.37
CA ILE A 658 -11.45 -21.90 -8.60
C ILE A 658 -12.76 -22.61 -8.37
N SER A 659 -13.86 -22.05 -8.91
CA SER A 659 -15.15 -22.70 -9.00
C SER A 659 -15.43 -23.11 -10.44
N ILE A 660 -15.77 -24.37 -10.69
CA ILE A 660 -16.15 -24.88 -12.01
C ILE A 660 -17.63 -25.19 -11.98
N THR A 661 -18.39 -24.57 -12.89
CA THR A 661 -19.85 -24.69 -12.92
C THR A 661 -20.33 -25.25 -14.27
N HIS A 662 -21.57 -25.73 -14.32
CA HIS A 662 -22.17 -26.38 -15.47
C HIS A 662 -21.45 -27.65 -15.92
N LEU A 663 -21.04 -28.49 -14.95
CA LEU A 663 -20.38 -29.77 -15.23
C LEU A 663 -21.29 -30.76 -15.96
N GLU A 664 -22.61 -30.56 -15.98
CA GLU A 664 -23.56 -31.32 -16.79
C GLU A 664 -23.29 -31.25 -18.31
N ARG A 665 -22.52 -30.24 -18.73
CA ARG A 665 -22.12 -30.04 -20.14
C ARG A 665 -20.85 -30.79 -20.55
N VAL A 666 -20.18 -31.46 -19.60
CA VAL A 666 -19.04 -32.33 -19.88
C VAL A 666 -19.55 -33.65 -20.44
N LYS A 667 -19.15 -34.01 -21.65
CA LYS A 667 -19.72 -35.11 -22.41
C LYS A 667 -19.22 -36.48 -21.95
N ASN A 668 -17.98 -36.57 -21.50
CA ASN A 668 -17.34 -37.82 -21.09
C ASN A 668 -16.10 -37.57 -20.22
N ASP A 669 -15.56 -38.63 -19.64
CA ASP A 669 -14.40 -38.58 -18.76
C ASP A 669 -13.09 -38.18 -19.49
N MET A 670 -12.98 -38.38 -20.80
CA MET A 670 -11.82 -37.89 -21.58
C MET A 670 -11.80 -36.35 -21.61
N GLU A 671 -12.94 -35.70 -21.85
CA GLU A 671 -13.06 -34.25 -21.82
C GLU A 671 -12.77 -33.70 -20.41
N ALA A 672 -13.19 -34.40 -19.36
CA ALA A 672 -12.86 -34.04 -17.98
C ALA A 672 -11.34 -34.14 -17.72
N LYS A 673 -10.69 -35.19 -18.20
CA LYS A 673 -9.22 -35.38 -18.07
C LYS A 673 -8.42 -34.35 -18.84
N GLU A 674 -8.94 -33.78 -19.92
CA GLU A 674 -8.25 -32.73 -20.69
C GLU A 674 -7.98 -31.48 -19.87
N ALA A 675 -8.77 -31.17 -18.86
CA ALA A 675 -8.55 -30.04 -17.95
C ALA A 675 -7.25 -30.15 -17.13
N ASN A 676 -6.74 -31.37 -16.94
CA ASN A 676 -5.51 -31.65 -16.19
C ASN A 676 -5.45 -30.97 -14.80
N LEU A 677 -6.56 -31.03 -14.07
CA LEU A 677 -6.68 -30.36 -12.73
C LEU A 677 -5.72 -30.96 -11.71
N SER A 678 -5.41 -32.26 -11.80
CA SER A 678 -4.49 -32.94 -10.89
C SER A 678 -3.04 -32.41 -10.95
N ALA A 679 -2.63 -31.81 -12.06
CA ALA A 679 -1.31 -31.21 -12.23
C ALA A 679 -1.20 -29.78 -11.70
N LYS A 680 -2.29 -29.18 -11.20
CA LYS A 680 -2.32 -27.79 -10.72
C LYS A 680 -2.00 -27.73 -9.21
N ALA A 681 -0.71 -27.94 -8.89
CA ALA A 681 -0.22 -28.04 -7.50
C ALA A 681 -0.48 -26.80 -6.62
N ASN A 682 -0.73 -25.64 -7.22
CA ASN A 682 -0.95 -24.37 -6.51
C ASN A 682 -2.43 -24.04 -6.28
N LEU A 683 -3.36 -24.91 -6.63
CA LEU A 683 -4.78 -24.79 -6.28
C LEU A 683 -4.99 -25.31 -4.84
N HIS A 684 -5.57 -24.46 -3.98
CA HIS A 684 -5.87 -24.80 -2.59
C HIS A 684 -7.35 -25.14 -2.39
N SER A 685 -8.22 -24.66 -3.26
CA SER A 685 -9.66 -24.88 -3.20
C SER A 685 -10.23 -25.08 -4.60
N LEU A 686 -11.05 -26.13 -4.74
CA LEU A 686 -11.78 -26.45 -5.96
C LEU A 686 -13.24 -26.69 -5.62
N SER A 687 -14.12 -25.83 -6.12
CA SER A 687 -15.56 -26.01 -6.04
C SER A 687 -16.08 -26.49 -7.40
N MET A 688 -16.97 -27.45 -7.38
CA MET A 688 -17.58 -28.03 -8.58
C MET A 688 -19.10 -28.06 -8.43
N SER A 689 -19.83 -27.55 -9.44
CA SER A 689 -21.30 -27.59 -9.48
C SER A 689 -21.80 -28.00 -10.84
N TRP A 690 -22.98 -28.62 -10.83
CA TRP A 690 -23.72 -29.03 -12.04
C TRP A 690 -24.79 -28.01 -12.43
N ASP A 691 -24.91 -26.92 -11.66
CA ASP A 691 -25.77 -25.77 -11.92
C ASP A 691 -24.94 -24.51 -12.10
N GLY A 692 -25.56 -23.41 -12.52
CA GLY A 692 -24.91 -22.12 -12.64
C GLY A 692 -24.37 -21.60 -11.29
N PRO A 693 -23.57 -20.52 -11.31
CA PRO A 693 -23.09 -19.90 -10.08
C PRO A 693 -24.25 -19.36 -9.25
N HIS A 694 -24.30 -19.75 -7.97
CA HIS A 694 -25.23 -19.23 -6.97
C HIS A 694 -24.81 -17.87 -6.46
#